data_0c53b7a351cb41683d5f4500b9b3f252
#
_entry.id   0c53b7a351cb41683d5f4500b9b3f252
#
_cell.length_a   1.000
_cell.length_b   1.000
_cell.length_c   1.000
_cell.angle_alpha   90.00
_cell.angle_beta   90.00
_cell.angle_gamma   90.00
#
_symmetry.space_group_name_H-M   'P 1'
#
loop_
_entity.id
_entity.type
_entity.pdbx_description
1 polymer ?
#
loop_
_entity_poly.entity_id
_entity_poly.type
_entity_poly.pdbx_seq_one_letter_code
_entity_poly.pdbx_strand_id
1 'polypeptide(L)'
;MRPTTALLPVVLAATLGGLALPAPAQAAAGPALAVDVTAGRHAISPYVYGMNFADEALARELRLPVHRYGGNATTRYNFRTDTTNRASDWYFENIPNDNPDPASLPDGSESDRFVQRNKATGTDTIMTVPMIGWVAKDRARSCGFSVAKYGPQESTDQWAPDCGNGKKPDGTLITGNDPEDTSVAAGPEYVRDFVTHLKDRFGAAGAGGVRFYNLDNEPDLWHATHRDVRPVGLGYDELRDRTYDYAAAIKAADPGAKTLGPVGWGLNSIFYSGLDQDTCSRTGCWSNPPDKAAHGGQDLGPWYLDRMREYEQQHGTRILDYFDVHLYPQQSGVSGSGAGNATTQALRLRSTRQLWDPTYIDESWINQPVRFIPRMRELADQHYPGTKIAMTEYSWGGYGSLNGALAQADVLGIFGREGLDLASLWTAPTADQPVADAFRIYRNYDGAGGAFGETSVRATSADQDKLAVYAAERTADKALTLVVVNKSGDDLTSPVALTGASAGAAQVYRYSGADLTGIVREVDQPVTAGGFTATFPANSITHLVLPRGTTPGDTKPPTAPGRPTAGTITADSVALSWAPSTDDVGVTGYDVHRVDAAGTVKVGSATGATYTVTGLTPDTPYTFVVTARDAAGNASAASPGLAVRTAPAAPTGGCAVGWTANSWPGGFTATVTIKNTGTTAIDGWKLAFDFPTTGQKVGQGWSATWKQSGVGVTAESLSWNGTLAPGASTSIGFNGTWSGTNPAPTAFDLNGRRCA
;
A
#
# COMPACT_ATOMS: atom_id res chain seq x y z
N MET A 1 -104.15 -29.00 -4.79
CA MET A 1 -103.73 -28.54 -6.09
C MET A 1 -102.29 -28.05 -5.95
N ARG A 2 -101.39 -28.73 -6.54
CA ARG A 2 -99.96 -28.44 -6.49
C ARG A 2 -99.55 -27.67 -7.76
N PRO A 3 -98.74 -26.59 -7.69
CA PRO A 3 -98.06 -26.06 -8.89
C PRO A 3 -96.68 -26.69 -9.06
N THR A 4 -96.38 -27.02 -10.29
CA THR A 4 -95.15 -27.55 -10.88
C THR A 4 -94.10 -26.47 -10.91
N THR A 5 -92.90 -26.81 -10.38
CA THR A 5 -91.74 -25.98 -10.47
C THR A 5 -90.87 -26.44 -11.70
N ALA A 6 -90.58 -25.50 -12.60
CA ALA A 6 -89.65 -25.69 -13.71
C ALA A 6 -88.19 -25.38 -13.29
N LEU A 7 -87.30 -26.32 -13.55
CA LEU A 7 -85.81 -26.16 -13.38
C LEU A 7 -85.20 -25.55 -14.65
N LEU A 8 -84.55 -24.41 -14.53
CA LEU A 8 -83.66 -23.83 -15.52
C LEU A 8 -82.22 -24.35 -15.23
N PRO A 9 -81.43 -24.73 -16.24
CA PRO A 9 -80.02 -25.09 -16.01
C PRO A 9 -79.15 -23.78 -15.91
N VAL A 10 -78.37 -23.67 -14.83
CA VAL A 10 -77.32 -22.66 -14.68
C VAL A 10 -76.08 -23.14 -15.42
N VAL A 11 -75.69 -22.39 -16.47
CA VAL A 11 -74.40 -22.56 -17.17
C VAL A 11 -73.36 -21.77 -16.39
N LEU A 12 -72.40 -22.48 -15.74
CA LEU A 12 -71.26 -21.93 -15.07
C LEU A 12 -70.17 -21.61 -16.09
N ALA A 13 -69.99 -20.34 -16.49
CA ALA A 13 -68.88 -19.88 -17.29
C ALA A 13 -67.65 -19.71 -16.38
N ALA A 14 -66.68 -20.65 -16.49
CA ALA A 14 -65.36 -20.53 -15.83
C ALA A 14 -64.51 -19.50 -16.61
N THR A 15 -64.38 -18.31 -16.05
CA THR A 15 -63.39 -17.31 -16.49
C THR A 15 -62.02 -17.76 -16.02
N LEU A 16 -61.17 -18.25 -16.93
CA LEU A 16 -59.75 -18.43 -16.75
C LEU A 16 -59.10 -17.01 -16.60
N GLY A 17 -58.95 -16.57 -15.36
CA GLY A 17 -58.13 -15.40 -15.04
C GLY A 17 -56.66 -15.78 -15.30
N GLY A 18 -56.13 -15.35 -16.43
CA GLY A 18 -54.72 -15.41 -16.69
C GLY A 18 -53.98 -14.53 -15.68
N LEU A 19 -53.17 -15.13 -14.80
CA LEU A 19 -52.18 -14.40 -14.01
C LEU A 19 -51.16 -13.85 -15.04
N ALA A 20 -51.31 -12.57 -15.38
CA ALA A 20 -50.31 -11.81 -16.08
C ALA A 20 -49.09 -11.70 -15.12
N LEU A 21 -48.01 -12.41 -15.40
CA LEU A 21 -46.75 -12.15 -14.77
C LEU A 21 -46.41 -10.66 -14.97
N PRO A 22 -46.00 -9.92 -13.95
CA PRO A 22 -45.59 -8.53 -14.13
C PRO A 22 -44.47 -8.51 -15.17
N ALA A 23 -44.62 -7.66 -16.19
CA ALA A 23 -43.53 -7.44 -17.16
C ALA A 23 -42.29 -6.99 -16.35
N PRO A 24 -41.08 -7.45 -16.71
CA PRO A 24 -39.86 -6.97 -16.03
C PRO A 24 -39.85 -5.44 -16.10
N ALA A 25 -39.61 -4.80 -14.97
CA ALA A 25 -39.49 -3.34 -14.89
C ALA A 25 -38.44 -2.88 -15.90
N GLN A 26 -38.83 -2.03 -16.83
CA GLN A 26 -37.90 -1.48 -17.82
C GLN A 26 -36.94 -0.54 -17.09
N ALA A 27 -35.62 -0.73 -17.28
CA ALA A 27 -34.61 0.12 -16.68
C ALA A 27 -34.85 1.59 -17.05
N ALA A 28 -34.69 2.48 -16.09
CA ALA A 28 -34.86 3.93 -16.29
C ALA A 28 -33.77 4.49 -17.22
N ALA A 29 -34.06 5.56 -17.96
CA ALA A 29 -33.05 6.29 -18.71
C ALA A 29 -32.06 6.93 -17.73
N GLY A 30 -30.78 6.53 -17.84
CA GLY A 30 -29.70 7.04 -17.02
C GLY A 30 -28.97 8.25 -17.62
N PRO A 31 -28.15 8.95 -16.86
CA PRO A 31 -27.31 10.04 -17.33
C PRO A 31 -26.38 9.59 -18.46
N ALA A 32 -26.15 10.44 -19.46
CA ALA A 32 -25.15 10.20 -20.48
C ALA A 32 -23.75 10.27 -19.88
N LEU A 33 -22.90 9.28 -20.23
CA LEU A 33 -21.50 9.21 -19.87
C LEU A 33 -20.63 9.50 -21.08
N ALA A 34 -19.50 10.17 -20.89
CA ALA A 34 -18.53 10.40 -21.96
C ALA A 34 -17.12 10.17 -21.45
N VAL A 35 -16.31 9.45 -22.24
CA VAL A 35 -14.89 9.17 -21.97
C VAL A 35 -14.06 9.57 -23.19
N ASP A 36 -13.04 10.38 -22.96
CA ASP A 36 -12.09 10.83 -23.98
C ASP A 36 -10.67 10.44 -23.56
N VAL A 37 -10.13 9.39 -24.19
CA VAL A 37 -8.81 8.85 -23.87
C VAL A 37 -7.66 9.77 -24.27
N THR A 38 -7.94 10.81 -25.09
CA THR A 38 -6.94 11.76 -25.55
C THR A 38 -6.81 13.01 -24.67
N ALA A 39 -7.75 13.22 -23.75
CA ALA A 39 -7.85 14.43 -22.95
C ALA A 39 -7.73 14.16 -21.45
N GLY A 40 -7.31 15.18 -20.67
CA GLY A 40 -7.23 15.13 -19.21
C GLY A 40 -6.23 14.09 -18.68
N ARG A 41 -5.23 13.73 -19.47
CA ARG A 41 -4.27 12.66 -19.16
C ARG A 41 -3.30 13.08 -18.07
N HIS A 42 -3.24 12.31 -16.98
CA HIS A 42 -2.24 12.43 -15.93
C HIS A 42 -2.06 11.09 -15.22
N ALA A 43 -0.92 10.92 -14.54
CA ALA A 43 -0.66 9.70 -13.77
C ALA A 43 -1.54 9.66 -12.51
N ILE A 44 -2.12 8.49 -12.23
CA ILE A 44 -2.74 8.18 -10.93
C ILE A 44 -1.64 7.65 -10.03
N SER A 45 -1.45 8.30 -8.87
CA SER A 45 -0.50 7.80 -7.89
C SER A 45 -0.94 6.43 -7.33
N PRO A 46 -0.08 5.41 -7.29
CA PRO A 46 -0.44 4.14 -6.66
C PRO A 46 -0.78 4.32 -5.17
N TYR A 47 -0.23 5.33 -4.53
CA TYR A 47 -0.41 5.57 -3.09
C TYR A 47 -1.79 6.09 -2.67
N VAL A 48 -2.71 6.35 -3.61
CA VAL A 48 -4.10 6.72 -3.26
C VAL A 48 -4.93 5.53 -2.75
N TYR A 49 -4.40 4.32 -2.82
CA TYR A 49 -5.06 3.09 -2.37
C TYR A 49 -4.53 2.59 -1.02
N GLY A 50 -3.93 3.46 -0.19
CA GLY A 50 -3.38 3.10 1.11
C GLY A 50 -4.42 2.80 2.19
N MET A 51 -3.96 2.16 3.27
CA MET A 51 -4.77 1.85 4.46
C MET A 51 -3.98 2.04 5.74
N ASN A 52 -4.70 2.28 6.84
CA ASN A 52 -4.21 2.12 8.20
C ASN A 52 -4.64 0.73 8.73
N PHE A 53 -3.76 0.00 9.41
CA PHE A 53 -4.04 -1.26 10.11
C PHE A 53 -4.60 -2.40 9.24
N ALA A 54 -4.23 -2.48 7.97
CA ALA A 54 -4.57 -3.63 7.13
C ALA A 54 -3.89 -4.91 7.64
N ASP A 55 -4.63 -6.03 7.65
CA ASP A 55 -4.01 -7.32 7.87
C ASP A 55 -3.12 -7.74 6.68
N GLU A 56 -2.20 -8.69 6.94
CA GLU A 56 -1.22 -9.12 5.92
C GLU A 56 -1.88 -9.82 4.72
N ALA A 57 -2.98 -10.54 4.93
CA ALA A 57 -3.67 -11.27 3.86
C ALA A 57 -4.34 -10.29 2.89
N LEU A 58 -5.08 -9.31 3.42
CA LEU A 58 -5.71 -8.26 2.62
C LEU A 58 -4.67 -7.37 1.92
N ALA A 59 -3.58 -7.00 2.64
CA ALA A 59 -2.50 -6.22 2.05
C ALA A 59 -1.84 -6.94 0.86
N ARG A 60 -1.62 -8.25 0.97
CA ARG A 60 -1.09 -9.09 -0.10
C ARG A 60 -2.06 -9.22 -1.27
N GLU A 61 -3.33 -9.51 -0.99
CA GLU A 61 -4.40 -9.66 -1.98
C GLU A 61 -4.55 -8.40 -2.85
N LEU A 62 -4.62 -7.24 -2.20
CA LEU A 62 -4.79 -5.94 -2.87
C LEU A 62 -3.48 -5.38 -3.43
N ARG A 63 -2.33 -6.04 -3.18
CA ARG A 63 -1.01 -5.45 -3.46
C ARG A 63 -0.99 -4.01 -2.94
N LEU A 64 -1.30 -3.89 -1.64
CA LEU A 64 -1.45 -2.60 -0.95
C LEU A 64 -0.19 -1.75 -1.17
N PRO A 65 -0.31 -0.55 -1.76
CA PRO A 65 0.88 0.22 -2.12
C PRO A 65 1.54 0.90 -0.92
N VAL A 66 0.74 1.28 0.08
CA VAL A 66 1.22 1.97 1.27
C VAL A 66 0.37 1.65 2.50
N HIS A 67 1.01 1.50 3.64
CA HIS A 67 0.40 1.14 4.92
C HIS A 67 0.91 2.08 6.00
N ARG A 68 0.00 2.69 6.78
CA ARG A 68 0.35 3.66 7.82
C ARG A 68 0.29 3.07 9.22
N TYR A 69 1.36 3.32 9.98
CA TYR A 69 1.40 3.19 11.43
C TYR A 69 1.14 4.56 12.04
N GLY A 70 -0.10 4.84 12.46
CA GLY A 70 -0.55 6.17 12.84
C GLY A 70 -1.67 6.18 13.89
N GLY A 71 -2.30 7.35 14.05
CA GLY A 71 -3.34 7.62 15.05
C GLY A 71 -2.78 8.11 16.37
N ASN A 72 -3.66 8.55 17.27
CA ASN A 72 -3.30 9.18 18.57
C ASN A 72 -2.31 8.36 19.41
N ALA A 73 -2.40 7.03 19.36
CA ALA A 73 -1.52 6.15 20.12
C ALA A 73 -0.06 6.23 19.68
N THR A 74 0.24 6.72 18.47
CA THR A 74 1.60 6.83 17.93
C THR A 74 2.28 8.14 18.30
N THR A 75 1.53 9.19 18.61
CA THR A 75 2.03 10.50 19.05
C THR A 75 3.00 10.41 20.23
N ARG A 76 2.86 9.39 21.07
CA ARG A 76 3.74 9.16 22.23
C ARG A 76 4.32 7.75 22.23
N TYR A 77 4.50 7.13 21.07
CA TYR A 77 5.11 5.82 20.94
C TYR A 77 6.59 5.84 21.31
N ASN A 78 6.97 4.97 22.22
CA ASN A 78 8.36 4.76 22.59
C ASN A 78 8.88 3.46 21.97
N PHE A 79 9.65 3.56 20.87
CA PHE A 79 10.20 2.39 20.17
C PHE A 79 11.22 1.63 21.01
N ARG A 80 11.91 2.32 21.97
CA ARG A 80 12.91 1.70 22.86
C ARG A 80 12.29 0.78 23.91
N THR A 81 11.06 1.07 24.31
CA THR A 81 10.29 0.28 25.28
C THR A 81 9.10 -0.42 24.66
N ASP A 82 8.84 -0.22 23.37
CA ASP A 82 7.67 -0.74 22.64
C ASP A 82 6.36 -0.47 23.38
N THR A 83 6.14 0.80 23.75
CA THR A 83 4.99 1.24 24.56
C THR A 83 4.31 2.43 23.87
N THR A 84 2.97 2.36 23.75
CA THR A 84 2.12 3.45 23.28
C THR A 84 1.43 4.14 24.45
N ASN A 85 1.06 5.43 24.29
CA ASN A 85 0.06 6.06 25.13
C ASN A 85 -1.26 6.18 24.36
N ARG A 86 -2.36 5.75 24.95
CA ARG A 86 -3.68 5.67 24.29
C ARG A 86 -4.41 7.01 24.22
N ALA A 87 -3.80 8.10 24.65
CA ALA A 87 -4.39 9.43 24.59
C ALA A 87 -5.77 9.51 25.29
N SER A 88 -6.61 10.45 24.89
CA SER A 88 -8.00 10.52 25.33
C SER A 88 -8.88 9.36 24.84
N ASP A 89 -8.41 8.60 23.84
CA ASP A 89 -9.14 7.46 23.28
C ASP A 89 -9.29 6.33 24.31
N TRP A 90 -8.33 6.22 25.24
CA TRP A 90 -8.39 5.27 26.33
C TRP A 90 -7.64 5.76 27.57
N TYR A 91 -8.29 6.59 28.36
CA TYR A 91 -7.88 7.02 29.71
C TYR A 91 -6.44 7.54 29.86
N PHE A 92 -5.81 8.03 28.79
CA PHE A 92 -4.42 8.54 28.78
C PHE A 92 -3.40 7.51 29.31
N GLU A 93 -3.65 6.23 29.00
CA GLU A 93 -2.85 5.13 29.51
C GLU A 93 -1.64 4.84 28.62
N ASN A 94 -0.51 4.59 29.28
CA ASN A 94 0.58 3.85 28.68
C ASN A 94 0.23 2.35 28.68
N ILE A 95 0.25 1.75 27.49
CA ILE A 95 0.05 0.33 27.32
C ILE A 95 1.20 -0.22 26.49
N PRO A 96 2.02 -1.13 27.07
CA PRO A 96 3.08 -1.79 26.30
C PRO A 96 2.45 -2.69 25.24
N ASN A 97 3.01 -2.67 24.04
CA ASN A 97 2.61 -3.60 22.99
C ASN A 97 3.02 -5.02 23.38
N ASP A 98 2.24 -6.01 22.93
CA ASP A 98 2.64 -7.40 23.00
C ASP A 98 3.96 -7.59 22.26
N ASN A 99 4.95 -8.11 22.95
CA ASN A 99 6.27 -8.36 22.40
C ASN A 99 6.74 -9.75 22.86
N PRO A 100 7.05 -10.66 21.94
CA PRO A 100 7.47 -12.02 22.27
C PRO A 100 8.86 -12.07 22.93
N ASP A 101 9.68 -11.03 22.75
CA ASP A 101 11.02 -10.93 23.33
C ASP A 101 11.32 -9.48 23.77
N PRO A 102 10.75 -9.03 24.90
CA PRO A 102 10.99 -7.67 25.40
C PRO A 102 12.45 -7.37 25.79
N ALA A 103 13.27 -8.40 25.96
CA ALA A 103 14.68 -8.23 26.30
C ALA A 103 15.54 -7.78 25.12
N SER A 104 15.08 -7.99 23.89
CA SER A 104 15.77 -7.57 22.68
C SER A 104 15.48 -6.11 22.29
N LEU A 105 14.52 -5.44 22.94
CA LEU A 105 14.16 -4.06 22.57
C LEU A 105 15.36 -3.11 22.53
N PRO A 106 15.39 -2.20 21.56
CA PRO A 106 14.34 -1.81 20.62
C PRO A 106 14.12 -2.78 19.44
N ASP A 107 14.96 -3.78 19.27
CA ASP A 107 14.84 -4.77 18.22
C ASP A 107 13.57 -5.62 18.39
N GLY A 108 12.81 -5.80 17.31
CA GLY A 108 11.53 -6.53 17.35
C GLY A 108 10.38 -5.76 18.02
N SER A 109 10.49 -4.45 18.17
CA SER A 109 9.38 -3.58 18.55
C SER A 109 8.20 -3.65 17.57
N GLU A 110 7.02 -3.16 17.94
CA GLU A 110 5.87 -3.17 17.02
C GLU A 110 6.15 -2.38 15.74
N SER A 111 6.90 -1.27 15.82
CA SER A 111 7.34 -0.57 14.62
C SER A 111 8.20 -1.44 13.70
N ASP A 112 9.10 -2.24 14.25
CA ASP A 112 9.92 -3.17 13.49
C ASP A 112 9.06 -4.27 12.82
N ARG A 113 8.17 -4.89 13.60
CA ARG A 113 7.26 -5.92 13.10
C ARG A 113 6.34 -5.37 12.02
N PHE A 114 5.86 -4.12 12.18
CA PHE A 114 5.04 -3.44 11.18
C PHE A 114 5.78 -3.26 9.85
N VAL A 115 7.02 -2.75 9.89
CA VAL A 115 7.87 -2.61 8.70
C VAL A 115 8.16 -3.98 8.08
N GLN A 116 8.43 -4.99 8.90
CA GLN A 116 8.70 -6.35 8.42
C GLN A 116 7.51 -6.95 7.68
N ARG A 117 6.27 -6.82 8.22
CA ARG A 117 5.03 -7.26 7.55
C ARG A 117 4.84 -6.53 6.22
N ASN A 118 5.06 -5.23 6.19
CA ASN A 118 4.94 -4.44 4.95
C ASN A 118 5.96 -4.89 3.89
N LYS A 119 7.20 -5.12 4.28
CA LYS A 119 8.22 -5.67 3.35
C LYS A 119 7.82 -7.05 2.82
N ALA A 120 7.22 -7.91 3.63
CA ALA A 120 6.76 -9.24 3.21
C ALA A 120 5.59 -9.20 2.21
N THR A 121 4.84 -8.10 2.16
CA THR A 121 3.74 -7.87 1.20
C THR A 121 4.13 -6.96 0.03
N GLY A 122 5.33 -6.38 0.03
CA GLY A 122 5.76 -5.41 -0.97
C GLY A 122 5.10 -4.04 -0.80
N THR A 123 4.65 -3.69 0.41
CA THR A 123 3.95 -2.47 0.77
C THR A 123 4.92 -1.42 1.32
N ASP A 124 4.87 -0.18 0.85
CA ASP A 124 5.62 0.93 1.44
C ASP A 124 5.04 1.31 2.82
N THR A 125 5.91 1.75 3.73
CA THR A 125 5.51 2.13 5.08
C THR A 125 5.42 3.65 5.23
N ILE A 126 4.32 4.13 5.85
CA ILE A 126 4.24 5.44 6.49
C ILE A 126 4.40 5.22 7.99
N MET A 127 5.45 5.78 8.58
CA MET A 127 5.72 5.72 10.01
C MET A 127 5.43 7.07 10.66
N THR A 128 4.54 7.12 11.63
CA THR A 128 4.33 8.32 12.44
C THR A 128 5.45 8.42 13.47
N VAL A 129 6.07 9.59 13.57
CA VAL A 129 7.10 9.89 14.56
C VAL A 129 6.59 10.90 15.58
N PRO A 130 6.86 10.73 16.88
CA PRO A 130 6.39 11.62 17.93
C PRO A 130 7.06 13.00 17.81
N MET A 131 6.25 14.06 17.72
CA MET A 131 6.70 15.45 17.62
C MET A 131 6.20 16.30 18.82
N ILE A 132 5.33 15.73 19.65
CA ILE A 132 4.74 16.41 20.82
C ILE A 132 5.78 16.75 21.91
N GLY A 133 6.95 16.10 21.89
CA GLY A 133 8.04 16.33 22.86
C GLY A 133 8.04 15.34 24.03
N TRP A 134 7.15 14.36 24.04
CA TRP A 134 7.00 13.34 25.08
C TRP A 134 6.77 11.97 24.45
N VAL A 135 7.32 10.90 25.07
CA VAL A 135 7.01 9.51 24.74
C VAL A 135 6.72 8.73 26.02
N ALA A 136 6.05 7.59 25.91
CA ALA A 136 5.76 6.71 27.03
C ALA A 136 7.04 6.34 27.80
N LYS A 137 7.00 6.39 29.14
CA LYS A 137 8.17 6.31 29.99
C LYS A 137 8.86 4.96 29.96
N ASP A 138 8.08 3.90 30.10
CA ASP A 138 8.58 2.53 30.23
C ASP A 138 7.50 1.51 29.83
N ARG A 139 7.72 0.23 30.11
CA ARG A 139 6.75 -0.84 29.85
C ARG A 139 5.72 -1.06 30.95
N ALA A 140 5.72 -0.24 31.99
CA ALA A 140 4.68 -0.32 33.00
C ALA A 140 3.38 0.31 32.51
N ARG A 141 2.25 -0.35 32.77
CA ARG A 141 0.94 0.27 32.58
C ARG A 141 0.80 1.42 33.57
N SER A 142 0.59 2.62 33.09
CA SER A 142 0.52 3.84 33.90
C SER A 142 -0.47 4.84 33.26
N CYS A 143 -0.97 5.77 34.05
CA CYS A 143 -2.07 6.66 33.67
C CYS A 143 -1.70 8.12 33.84
N GLY A 144 -2.00 8.95 32.83
CA GLY A 144 -1.81 10.41 32.92
C GLY A 144 -2.65 11.08 34.02
N PHE A 145 -3.77 10.44 34.39
CA PHE A 145 -4.67 10.93 35.46
C PHE A 145 -4.97 9.79 36.45
N SER A 146 -3.98 9.41 37.28
CA SER A 146 -4.18 8.41 38.32
C SER A 146 -5.23 8.88 39.34
N VAL A 147 -6.22 8.04 39.64
CA VAL A 147 -7.24 8.31 40.67
C VAL A 147 -6.58 8.41 42.08
N ALA A 148 -5.61 7.57 42.34
CA ALA A 148 -4.88 7.59 43.61
C ALA A 148 -4.12 8.91 43.82
N LYS A 149 -3.58 9.50 42.75
CA LYS A 149 -2.81 10.74 42.80
C LYS A 149 -3.69 11.99 42.66
N TYR A 150 -4.68 11.98 41.77
CA TYR A 150 -5.45 13.18 41.39
C TYR A 150 -6.88 13.17 41.92
N GLY A 151 -7.28 12.12 42.64
CA GLY A 151 -8.62 12.00 43.24
C GLY A 151 -9.68 11.39 42.30
N PRO A 152 -10.93 11.27 42.79
CA PRO A 152 -12.03 10.68 42.08
C PRO A 152 -12.31 11.36 40.74
N GLN A 153 -12.65 10.54 39.71
CA GLN A 153 -12.91 11.01 38.35
C GLN A 153 -14.28 10.54 37.84
N GLU A 154 -14.79 11.19 36.78
CA GLU A 154 -16.08 10.92 36.15
C GLU A 154 -16.18 9.47 35.67
N SER A 155 -15.11 8.96 35.08
CA SER A 155 -15.00 7.56 34.66
C SER A 155 -13.56 7.06 34.76
N THR A 156 -13.45 5.73 34.92
CA THR A 156 -12.15 5.03 35.02
C THR A 156 -12.17 3.79 34.12
N ASP A 157 -10.99 3.34 33.73
CA ASP A 157 -10.85 2.08 33.01
C ASP A 157 -11.26 0.89 33.89
N GLN A 158 -12.12 0.03 33.35
CA GLN A 158 -12.59 -1.18 34.05
C GLN A 158 -11.47 -2.21 34.34
N TRP A 159 -10.40 -2.21 33.55
CA TRP A 159 -9.25 -3.13 33.69
C TRP A 159 -8.06 -2.50 34.47
N ALA A 160 -8.08 -1.16 34.62
CA ALA A 160 -7.10 -0.40 35.37
C ALA A 160 -7.81 0.74 36.14
N PRO A 161 -8.52 0.43 37.27
CA PRO A 161 -9.40 1.39 37.94
C PRO A 161 -8.72 2.65 38.48
N ASP A 162 -7.39 2.66 38.58
CA ASP A 162 -6.61 3.87 38.87
C ASP A 162 -6.51 4.84 37.70
N CYS A 163 -6.78 4.38 36.46
CA CYS A 163 -6.71 5.21 35.28
C CYS A 163 -8.04 5.90 35.01
N GLY A 164 -8.06 7.21 35.20
CA GLY A 164 -9.24 8.03 35.00
C GLY A 164 -9.21 8.82 33.69
N ASN A 165 -10.38 9.35 33.29
CA ASN A 165 -10.56 10.17 32.09
C ASN A 165 -10.08 11.63 32.25
N GLY A 166 -9.48 11.97 33.41
CA GLY A 166 -8.97 13.30 33.72
C GLY A 166 -10.05 14.34 33.97
N LYS A 167 -11.29 13.94 34.25
CA LYS A 167 -12.38 14.82 34.64
C LYS A 167 -12.84 14.46 36.06
N LYS A 168 -13.08 15.47 36.89
CA LYS A 168 -13.69 15.27 38.19
C LYS A 168 -15.17 14.81 38.01
N PRO A 169 -15.82 14.25 39.06
CA PRO A 169 -17.20 13.84 39.00
C PRO A 169 -18.20 14.94 38.62
N ASP A 170 -17.84 16.22 38.78
CA ASP A 170 -18.63 17.38 38.37
C ASP A 170 -18.38 17.79 36.89
N GLY A 171 -17.58 17.02 36.13
CA GLY A 171 -17.23 17.28 34.74
C GLY A 171 -16.09 18.26 34.54
N THR A 172 -15.54 18.88 35.61
CA THR A 172 -14.42 19.80 35.48
C THR A 172 -13.12 19.06 35.16
N LEU A 173 -12.27 19.65 34.28
CA LEU A 173 -10.99 19.06 33.92
C LEU A 173 -10.03 19.06 35.10
N ILE A 174 -9.33 17.97 35.30
CA ILE A 174 -8.15 17.92 36.16
C ILE A 174 -7.01 18.64 35.43
N THR A 175 -6.38 19.59 36.12
CA THR A 175 -5.22 20.36 35.63
C THR A 175 -4.08 20.27 36.60
N GLY A 176 -2.85 20.55 36.16
CA GLY A 176 -1.67 20.50 37.00
C GLY A 176 -1.17 19.09 37.32
N ASN A 177 -1.60 18.10 36.50
CA ASN A 177 -0.98 16.78 36.51
C ASN A 177 0.46 16.86 36.00
N ASP A 178 1.29 15.91 36.42
CA ASP A 178 2.71 15.83 36.08
C ASP A 178 2.91 14.94 34.84
N PRO A 179 3.40 15.46 33.70
CA PRO A 179 3.71 14.66 32.53
C PRO A 179 4.69 13.52 32.81
N GLU A 180 5.62 13.69 33.76
CA GLU A 180 6.63 12.68 34.06
C GLU A 180 6.07 11.44 34.79
N ASP A 181 4.82 11.48 35.24
CA ASP A 181 4.15 10.29 35.75
C ASP A 181 4.13 9.14 34.75
N THR A 182 3.89 9.47 33.45
CA THR A 182 3.73 8.49 32.38
C THR A 182 4.72 8.65 31.25
N SER A 183 5.47 9.75 31.19
CA SER A 183 6.24 10.13 30.01
C SER A 183 7.67 10.54 30.34
N VAL A 184 8.52 10.46 29.34
CA VAL A 184 9.86 11.04 29.31
C VAL A 184 9.97 12.00 28.14
N ALA A 185 10.80 13.04 28.28
CA ALA A 185 11.04 14.00 27.23
C ALA A 185 11.68 13.32 26.01
N ALA A 186 11.21 13.71 24.81
CA ALA A 186 11.68 13.18 23.53
C ALA A 186 11.75 14.32 22.51
N GLY A 187 12.96 14.81 22.26
CA GLY A 187 13.24 15.84 21.28
C GLY A 187 13.54 15.30 19.87
N PRO A 188 13.99 16.17 18.96
CA PRO A 188 14.34 15.79 17.59
C PRO A 188 15.43 14.70 17.51
N GLU A 189 16.35 14.64 18.47
CA GLU A 189 17.36 13.60 18.57
C GLU A 189 16.75 12.22 18.82
N TYR A 190 15.65 12.12 19.58
CA TYR A 190 14.92 10.87 19.75
C TYR A 190 14.37 10.36 18.43
N VAL A 191 13.78 11.26 17.60
CA VAL A 191 13.25 10.90 16.28
C VAL A 191 14.39 10.54 15.33
N ARG A 192 15.51 11.25 15.36
CA ARG A 192 16.71 10.87 14.59
C ARG A 192 17.15 9.44 14.94
N ASP A 193 17.21 9.09 16.23
CA ASP A 193 17.60 7.76 16.68
C ASP A 193 16.60 6.70 16.24
N PHE A 194 15.28 7.00 16.26
CA PHE A 194 14.24 6.11 15.78
C PHE A 194 14.36 5.85 14.27
N VAL A 195 14.54 6.90 13.47
CA VAL A 195 14.75 6.77 12.01
C VAL A 195 16.04 6.01 11.71
N THR A 196 17.11 6.26 12.46
CA THR A 196 18.39 5.55 12.33
C THR A 196 18.22 4.06 12.63
N HIS A 197 17.50 3.71 13.73
CA HIS A 197 17.18 2.33 14.06
C HIS A 197 16.46 1.62 12.92
N LEU A 198 15.39 2.22 12.38
CA LEU A 198 14.63 1.64 11.26
C LEU A 198 15.49 1.51 10.00
N LYS A 199 16.31 2.53 9.68
CA LYS A 199 17.22 2.49 8.54
C LYS A 199 18.27 1.39 8.67
N ASP A 200 18.88 1.24 9.84
CA ASP A 200 19.93 0.25 10.08
C ASP A 200 19.39 -1.18 9.97
N ARG A 201 18.14 -1.40 10.38
CA ARG A 201 17.48 -2.72 10.29
C ARG A 201 16.91 -3.04 8.92
N PHE A 202 16.31 -2.08 8.24
CA PHE A 202 15.49 -2.32 7.04
C PHE A 202 16.05 -1.69 5.77
N GLY A 203 17.12 -0.93 5.87
CA GLY A 203 17.71 -0.17 4.77
C GLY A 203 17.22 1.27 4.70
N ALA A 204 17.90 2.10 3.94
CA ALA A 204 17.49 3.48 3.68
C ALA A 204 16.18 3.53 2.86
N ALA A 205 15.46 4.63 2.93
CA ALA A 205 14.20 4.86 2.20
C ALA A 205 14.33 4.59 0.69
N GLY A 206 15.44 5.02 0.08
CA GLY A 206 15.73 4.77 -1.34
C GLY A 206 16.16 3.33 -1.67
N ALA A 207 16.40 2.48 -0.67
CA ALA A 207 16.82 1.09 -0.80
C ALA A 207 15.79 0.10 -0.24
N GLY A 208 14.51 0.50 -0.17
CA GLY A 208 13.40 -0.35 0.28
C GLY A 208 13.20 -0.38 1.80
N GLY A 209 13.77 0.59 2.53
CA GLY A 209 13.45 0.88 3.93
C GLY A 209 12.16 1.69 4.08
N VAL A 210 11.96 2.31 5.24
CA VAL A 210 10.79 3.14 5.51
C VAL A 210 10.84 4.40 4.64
N ARG A 211 9.87 4.53 3.75
CA ARG A 211 9.85 5.62 2.76
C ARG A 211 9.26 6.91 3.29
N PHE A 212 8.20 6.82 4.09
CA PHE A 212 7.39 7.96 4.50
C PHE A 212 7.36 8.11 6.00
N TYR A 213 7.46 9.36 6.49
CA TYR A 213 7.35 9.71 7.90
C TYR A 213 6.31 10.81 8.08
N ASN A 214 5.23 10.51 8.83
CA ASN A 214 4.28 11.51 9.29
C ASN A 214 4.89 12.30 10.44
N LEU A 215 4.80 13.64 10.35
CA LEU A 215 5.20 14.57 11.39
C LEU A 215 4.10 14.66 12.46
N ASP A 216 4.02 13.61 13.25
CA ASP A 216 3.02 13.30 14.28
C ASP A 216 1.62 12.95 13.74
N ASN A 217 0.62 12.96 14.61
CA ASN A 217 -0.79 12.76 14.35
C ASN A 217 -1.60 13.90 14.94
N GLU A 218 -2.32 14.63 14.09
CA GLU A 218 -3.27 15.69 14.46
C GLU A 218 -2.75 16.66 15.53
N PRO A 219 -1.61 17.34 15.30
CA PRO A 219 -0.98 18.19 16.31
C PRO A 219 -1.87 19.35 16.77
N ASP A 220 -2.80 19.77 15.97
CA ASP A 220 -3.79 20.79 16.29
C ASP A 220 -4.87 20.32 17.31
N LEU A 221 -4.98 19.01 17.56
CA LEU A 221 -5.86 18.44 18.59
C LEU A 221 -5.12 18.02 19.88
N TRP A 222 -3.79 18.14 20.00
CA TRP A 222 -3.05 17.66 21.17
C TRP A 222 -3.58 18.21 22.50
N HIS A 223 -4.07 19.45 22.54
CA HIS A 223 -4.65 20.07 23.74
C HIS A 223 -5.87 19.31 24.30
N ALA A 224 -6.53 18.50 23.48
CA ALA A 224 -7.65 17.65 23.85
C ALA A 224 -7.23 16.18 23.96
N THR A 225 -6.57 15.66 22.91
CA THR A 225 -6.21 14.23 22.80
C THR A 225 -5.06 13.83 23.73
N HIS A 226 -4.11 14.73 23.98
CA HIS A 226 -2.93 14.53 24.82
C HIS A 226 -2.79 15.59 25.91
N ARG A 227 -3.92 16.03 26.47
CA ARG A 227 -3.93 17.13 27.43
C ARG A 227 -3.20 16.83 28.74
N ASP A 228 -2.94 15.56 29.03
CA ASP A 228 -2.11 15.14 30.17
C ASP A 228 -0.64 15.59 30.06
N VAL A 229 -0.13 15.80 28.87
CA VAL A 229 1.21 16.33 28.60
C VAL A 229 1.20 17.65 27.83
N ARG A 230 0.09 17.96 27.17
CA ARG A 230 -0.06 19.17 26.34
C ARG A 230 -1.46 19.79 26.49
N PRO A 231 -1.73 20.55 27.58
CA PRO A 231 -3.04 21.08 27.88
C PRO A 231 -3.43 22.36 27.09
N VAL A 232 -2.53 22.91 26.26
CA VAL A 232 -2.70 24.14 25.48
C VAL A 232 -2.53 23.85 24.00
N GLY A 233 -3.38 24.42 23.15
CA GLY A 233 -3.31 24.29 21.71
C GLY A 233 -1.98 24.73 21.11
N LEU A 234 -1.55 24.07 20.04
CA LEU A 234 -0.33 24.36 19.30
C LEU A 234 -0.52 25.59 18.41
N GLY A 235 0.33 26.61 18.54
CA GLY A 235 0.31 27.82 17.71
C GLY A 235 1.11 27.69 16.42
N TYR A 236 1.02 28.72 15.56
CA TYR A 236 1.69 28.81 14.25
C TYR A 236 3.21 28.64 14.37
N ASP A 237 3.85 29.50 15.16
CA ASP A 237 5.31 29.49 15.30
C ASP A 237 5.83 28.18 15.88
N GLU A 238 5.16 27.65 16.88
CA GLU A 238 5.59 26.39 17.50
C GLU A 238 5.44 25.21 16.54
N LEU A 239 4.35 25.14 15.75
CA LEU A 239 4.17 24.12 14.71
C LEU A 239 5.31 24.21 13.68
N ARG A 240 5.64 25.41 13.23
CA ARG A 240 6.77 25.65 12.31
C ARG A 240 8.08 25.16 12.90
N ASP A 241 8.42 25.60 14.11
CA ASP A 241 9.70 25.30 14.75
C ASP A 241 9.86 23.81 14.99
N ARG A 242 8.82 23.15 15.49
CA ARG A 242 8.81 21.70 15.61
C ARG A 242 8.97 21.00 14.26
N THR A 243 8.27 21.46 13.22
CA THR A 243 8.43 20.90 11.87
C THR A 243 9.87 21.03 11.38
N TYR A 244 10.50 22.20 11.57
CA TYR A 244 11.89 22.42 11.20
C TYR A 244 12.82 21.41 11.89
N ASP A 245 12.73 21.32 13.21
CA ASP A 245 13.65 20.51 14.01
C ASP A 245 13.49 19.01 13.74
N TYR A 246 12.25 18.52 13.74
CA TYR A 246 11.99 17.10 13.62
C TYR A 246 12.15 16.60 12.17
N ALA A 247 11.70 17.36 11.19
CA ALA A 247 11.88 16.99 9.78
C ALA A 247 13.36 17.05 9.37
N ALA A 248 14.12 18.04 9.85
CA ALA A 248 15.56 18.10 9.62
C ALA A 248 16.28 16.89 10.27
N ALA A 249 15.85 16.46 11.45
CA ALA A 249 16.40 15.26 12.11
C ALA A 249 16.14 13.98 11.29
N ILE A 250 14.93 13.85 10.70
CA ILE A 250 14.60 12.74 9.78
C ILE A 250 15.51 12.79 8.55
N LYS A 251 15.62 13.96 7.89
CA LYS A 251 16.45 14.10 6.68
C LYS A 251 17.93 13.88 6.94
N ALA A 252 18.41 14.23 8.13
CA ALA A 252 19.79 13.96 8.55
C ALA A 252 20.05 12.45 8.76
N ALA A 253 19.08 11.72 9.31
CA ALA A 253 19.17 10.28 9.52
C ALA A 253 19.04 9.50 8.21
N ASP A 254 18.05 9.86 7.37
CA ASP A 254 17.79 9.24 6.06
C ASP A 254 17.41 10.33 5.02
N PRO A 255 18.36 10.82 4.22
CA PRO A 255 18.09 11.88 3.23
C PRO A 255 17.08 11.47 2.14
N GLY A 256 16.87 10.17 1.93
CA GLY A 256 15.89 9.64 0.97
C GLY A 256 14.45 9.62 1.49
N ALA A 257 14.26 9.74 2.80
CA ALA A 257 12.95 9.70 3.45
C ALA A 257 12.06 10.87 3.00
N LYS A 258 10.75 10.60 2.91
CA LYS A 258 9.71 11.57 2.57
C LYS A 258 8.93 11.95 3.83
N THR A 259 8.80 13.24 4.07
CA THR A 259 8.12 13.81 5.24
C THR A 259 6.74 14.34 4.84
N LEU A 260 5.74 14.04 5.67
CA LEU A 260 4.35 14.43 5.49
C LEU A 260 3.94 15.28 6.70
N GLY A 261 3.38 16.46 6.46
CA GLY A 261 2.94 17.37 7.52
C GLY A 261 1.98 18.46 7.02
N PRO A 262 1.30 19.16 7.92
CA PRO A 262 1.34 19.04 9.39
C PRO A 262 0.53 17.85 9.95
N VAL A 263 -0.11 17.02 9.13
CA VAL A 263 -0.99 15.91 9.53
C VAL A 263 -2.19 16.41 10.34
N GLY A 264 -2.82 17.48 9.86
CA GLY A 264 -3.91 18.15 10.56
C GLY A 264 -5.22 17.33 10.54
N TRP A 265 -6.06 17.47 11.58
CA TRP A 265 -7.23 16.64 11.81
C TRP A 265 -8.38 16.80 10.78
N GLY A 266 -8.39 17.91 10.05
CA GLY A 266 -9.47 18.17 9.09
C GLY A 266 -9.39 19.54 8.43
N LEU A 267 -10.47 19.94 7.77
CA LEU A 267 -10.54 21.19 7.02
C LEU A 267 -10.09 22.42 7.85
N ASN A 268 -10.43 22.45 9.14
CA ASN A 268 -10.07 23.56 10.02
C ASN A 268 -8.55 23.74 10.18
N SER A 269 -7.77 22.67 10.06
CA SER A 269 -6.31 22.72 10.13
C SER A 269 -5.68 23.48 8.97
N ILE A 270 -6.45 23.77 7.89
CA ILE A 270 -6.01 24.66 6.82
C ILE A 270 -6.11 26.13 7.23
N PHE A 271 -7.07 26.47 8.10
CA PHE A 271 -7.42 27.85 8.42
C PHE A 271 -6.90 28.33 9.78
N TYR A 272 -6.80 27.42 10.77
CA TYR A 272 -6.60 27.76 12.18
C TYR A 272 -5.58 26.85 12.83
N SER A 273 -4.74 27.41 13.72
CA SER A 273 -3.88 26.62 14.60
C SER A 273 -4.68 25.88 15.67
N GLY A 274 -4.05 24.91 16.34
CA GLY A 274 -4.61 24.27 17.51
C GLY A 274 -4.89 25.27 18.64
N LEU A 275 -4.08 26.32 18.77
CA LEU A 275 -4.28 27.40 19.75
C LEU A 275 -5.55 28.20 19.45
N ASP A 276 -5.79 28.56 18.18
CA ASP A 276 -7.02 29.21 17.77
C ASP A 276 -8.25 28.31 17.99
N GLN A 277 -8.14 27.03 17.60
CA GLN A 277 -9.21 26.06 17.76
C GLN A 277 -9.56 25.83 19.25
N ASP A 278 -8.57 25.67 20.12
CA ASP A 278 -8.77 25.57 21.56
C ASP A 278 -9.40 26.84 22.15
N THR A 279 -8.87 28.01 21.81
CA THR A 279 -9.33 29.26 22.37
C THR A 279 -10.72 29.63 21.86
N CYS A 280 -10.95 29.56 20.54
CA CYS A 280 -12.22 30.02 19.96
C CYS A 280 -13.38 29.06 20.18
N SER A 281 -13.13 27.74 20.38
CA SER A 281 -14.17 26.81 20.80
C SER A 281 -14.71 27.12 22.20
N ARG A 282 -13.90 27.69 23.07
CA ARG A 282 -14.32 28.12 24.43
C ARG A 282 -14.89 29.53 24.51
N THR A 283 -14.41 30.44 23.65
CA THR A 283 -14.71 31.89 23.75
C THR A 283 -15.56 32.44 22.61
N GLY A 284 -15.78 31.65 21.53
CA GLY A 284 -16.51 32.10 20.35
C GLY A 284 -15.75 33.08 19.44
N CYS A 285 -14.42 33.21 19.56
CA CYS A 285 -13.61 34.20 18.89
C CYS A 285 -13.35 33.96 17.36
N TRP A 286 -14.14 33.11 16.72
CA TRP A 286 -13.95 32.71 15.32
C TRP A 286 -13.89 33.85 14.29
N SER A 287 -14.46 35.02 14.61
CA SER A 287 -14.40 36.21 13.74
C SER A 287 -13.02 36.88 13.76
N ASN A 288 -12.22 36.67 14.80
CA ASN A 288 -10.87 37.20 14.93
C ASN A 288 -10.04 36.28 15.83
N PRO A 289 -9.63 35.07 15.34
CA PRO A 289 -8.82 34.14 16.11
C PRO A 289 -7.47 34.77 16.46
N PRO A 290 -7.04 34.69 17.73
CA PRO A 290 -5.91 35.47 18.22
C PRO A 290 -4.56 35.13 17.58
N ASP A 291 -4.28 33.84 17.36
CA ASP A 291 -3.02 33.40 16.80
C ASP A 291 -2.95 33.73 15.29
N LYS A 292 -4.01 33.50 14.55
CA LYS A 292 -4.15 33.93 13.15
C LYS A 292 -4.02 35.45 13.02
N ALA A 293 -4.63 36.22 13.90
CA ALA A 293 -4.52 37.69 13.91
C ALA A 293 -3.07 38.15 14.17
N ALA A 294 -2.34 37.48 15.07
CA ALA A 294 -0.92 37.74 15.31
C ALA A 294 -0.04 37.45 14.08
N HIS A 295 -0.50 36.60 13.17
CA HIS A 295 0.17 36.26 11.92
C HIS A 295 -0.43 36.98 10.70
N GLY A 296 -0.93 38.21 10.89
CA GLY A 296 -1.45 39.06 9.82
C GLY A 296 -2.77 38.61 9.21
N GLY A 297 -3.49 37.72 9.87
CA GLY A 297 -4.76 37.16 9.39
C GLY A 297 -4.64 36.09 8.32
N GLN A 298 -3.41 35.63 8.02
CA GLN A 298 -3.19 34.56 7.05
C GLN A 298 -3.67 33.21 7.60
N ASP A 299 -4.25 32.38 6.73
CA ASP A 299 -4.64 31.01 7.07
C ASP A 299 -3.40 30.15 7.40
N LEU A 300 -3.53 29.17 8.29
CA LEU A 300 -2.40 28.35 8.72
C LEU A 300 -1.74 27.58 7.56
N GLY A 301 -2.54 26.95 6.69
CA GLY A 301 -2.01 26.14 5.59
C GLY A 301 -1.06 26.89 4.66
N PRO A 302 -1.48 28.01 4.05
CA PRO A 302 -0.60 28.83 3.21
C PRO A 302 0.60 29.41 3.98
N TRP A 303 0.41 29.88 5.22
CA TRP A 303 1.50 30.35 6.06
C TRP A 303 2.53 29.26 6.33
N TYR A 304 2.09 28.08 6.71
CA TYR A 304 2.94 26.90 6.99
C TYR A 304 3.77 26.51 5.75
N LEU A 305 3.14 26.43 4.58
CA LEU A 305 3.82 26.11 3.32
C LEU A 305 4.86 27.18 2.95
N ASP A 306 4.55 28.48 3.15
CA ASP A 306 5.52 29.57 2.94
C ASP A 306 6.75 29.41 3.84
N ARG A 307 6.56 29.06 5.13
CA ARG A 307 7.69 28.82 6.06
C ARG A 307 8.53 27.62 5.64
N MET A 308 7.93 26.52 5.17
CA MET A 308 8.68 25.35 4.69
C MET A 308 9.49 25.69 3.42
N ARG A 309 8.94 26.50 2.53
CA ARG A 309 9.67 27.01 1.35
C ARG A 309 10.85 27.88 1.76
N GLU A 310 10.67 28.79 2.70
CA GLU A 310 11.73 29.65 3.22
C GLU A 310 12.86 28.83 3.87
N TYR A 311 12.51 27.79 4.62
CA TYR A 311 13.51 26.88 5.19
C TYR A 311 14.36 26.23 4.08
N GLU A 312 13.74 25.69 3.02
CA GLU A 312 14.46 25.11 1.89
C GLU A 312 15.39 26.13 1.22
N GLN A 313 14.92 27.38 1.03
CA GLN A 313 15.72 28.45 0.46
C GLN A 313 16.95 28.83 1.32
N GLN A 314 16.81 28.81 2.63
CA GLN A 314 17.86 29.15 3.57
C GLN A 314 18.87 28.02 3.80
N HIS A 315 18.40 26.78 3.82
CA HIS A 315 19.20 25.61 4.20
C HIS A 315 19.53 24.67 3.05
N GLY A 316 18.95 24.86 1.86
CA GLY A 316 19.17 24.02 0.69
C GLY A 316 18.59 22.59 0.82
N THR A 317 17.74 22.35 1.82
CA THR A 317 17.16 21.03 2.08
C THR A 317 15.64 21.13 2.18
N ARG A 318 14.94 20.37 1.33
CA ARG A 318 13.49 20.23 1.40
C ARG A 318 13.11 19.35 2.58
N ILE A 319 12.42 19.92 3.56
CA ILE A 319 12.01 19.21 4.79
C ILE A 319 10.54 18.82 4.82
N LEU A 320 9.72 19.25 3.84
CA LEU A 320 8.33 18.86 3.67
C LEU A 320 8.10 18.41 2.22
N ASP A 321 7.84 17.09 2.04
CA ASP A 321 7.56 16.51 0.72
C ASP A 321 6.06 16.49 0.41
N TYR A 322 5.21 16.32 1.43
CA TYR A 322 3.75 16.24 1.30
C TYR A 322 3.06 17.18 2.28
N PHE A 323 2.12 17.96 1.76
CA PHE A 323 1.15 18.69 2.58
C PHE A 323 0.01 17.73 2.92
N ASP A 324 -0.12 17.36 4.18
CA ASP A 324 -0.97 16.27 4.66
C ASP A 324 -2.05 16.80 5.62
N VAL A 325 -3.31 16.59 5.29
CA VAL A 325 -4.47 16.94 6.10
C VAL A 325 -5.50 15.82 6.03
N HIS A 326 -5.98 15.37 7.16
CA HIS A 326 -7.04 14.36 7.27
C HIS A 326 -8.40 14.91 6.81
N LEU A 327 -9.30 14.03 6.40
CA LEU A 327 -10.65 14.42 6.06
C LEU A 327 -11.67 13.36 6.45
N TYR A 328 -12.57 13.74 7.33
CA TYR A 328 -13.78 12.98 7.65
C TYR A 328 -15.00 13.83 7.34
N PRO A 329 -15.99 13.30 6.61
CA PRO A 329 -17.26 14.01 6.41
C PRO A 329 -17.87 14.41 7.75
N GLN A 330 -18.20 15.69 7.89
CA GLN A 330 -18.70 16.26 9.13
C GLN A 330 -20.22 16.13 9.30
N GLN A 331 -20.90 15.61 8.27
CA GLN A 331 -22.33 15.34 8.31
C GLN A 331 -22.63 14.17 9.26
N SER A 332 -23.66 14.34 10.08
CA SER A 332 -24.00 13.37 11.12
C SER A 332 -24.19 11.95 10.59
N GLY A 333 -23.44 11.00 11.13
CA GLY A 333 -23.51 9.58 10.84
C GLY A 333 -22.88 9.12 9.53
N VAL A 334 -22.36 10.02 8.68
CA VAL A 334 -21.77 9.65 7.39
C VAL A 334 -20.50 8.82 7.57
N SER A 335 -19.58 9.23 8.44
CA SER A 335 -18.34 8.50 8.76
C SER A 335 -18.53 7.36 9.77
N GLY A 336 -19.75 7.15 10.27
CA GLY A 336 -20.06 6.11 11.26
C GLY A 336 -19.90 4.69 10.70
N SER A 337 -19.63 3.70 11.57
CA SER A 337 -19.38 2.30 11.19
C SER A 337 -20.61 1.59 10.59
N GLY A 338 -21.82 1.97 10.99
CA GLY A 338 -23.07 1.36 10.50
C GLY A 338 -23.50 1.89 9.13
N ALA A 339 -24.40 1.16 8.47
CA ALA A 339 -25.04 1.58 7.22
C ALA A 339 -25.77 2.93 7.35
N GLY A 340 -26.37 3.18 8.49
CA GLY A 340 -27.26 4.33 8.69
C GLY A 340 -28.65 4.13 8.07
N ASN A 341 -29.55 5.10 8.29
CA ASN A 341 -30.85 5.13 7.64
C ASN A 341 -30.76 5.66 6.19
N ALA A 342 -31.86 5.68 5.46
CA ALA A 342 -31.91 6.12 4.06
C ALA A 342 -31.38 7.55 3.86
N THR A 343 -31.63 8.46 4.80
CA THR A 343 -31.09 9.83 4.75
C THR A 343 -29.57 9.84 4.88
N THR A 344 -29.03 9.12 5.86
CA THR A 344 -27.57 8.98 6.05
C THR A 344 -26.91 8.33 4.84
N GLN A 345 -27.53 7.29 4.27
CA GLN A 345 -27.02 6.61 3.09
C GLN A 345 -26.98 7.52 1.87
N ALA A 346 -28.05 8.26 1.61
CA ALA A 346 -28.08 9.23 0.53
C ALA A 346 -27.05 10.35 0.72
N LEU A 347 -26.92 10.83 1.97
CA LEU A 347 -25.94 11.86 2.33
C LEU A 347 -24.49 11.36 2.17
N ARG A 348 -24.21 10.12 2.56
CA ARG A 348 -22.88 9.49 2.37
C ARG A 348 -22.47 9.51 0.91
N LEU A 349 -23.37 9.14 -0.01
CA LEU A 349 -23.06 9.07 -1.44
C LEU A 349 -22.84 10.44 -2.07
N ARG A 350 -23.65 11.47 -1.71
CA ARG A 350 -23.47 12.80 -2.31
C ARG A 350 -22.37 13.62 -1.65
N SER A 351 -22.03 13.36 -0.38
CA SER A 351 -20.97 14.09 0.34
C SER A 351 -19.57 13.83 -0.23
N THR A 352 -19.35 12.79 -1.06
CA THR A 352 -18.10 12.60 -1.80
C THR A 352 -17.74 13.79 -2.69
N ARG A 353 -18.73 14.62 -3.07
CA ARG A 353 -18.55 15.87 -3.82
C ARG A 353 -17.68 16.90 -3.08
N GLN A 354 -17.64 16.86 -1.74
CA GLN A 354 -16.76 17.76 -0.97
C GLN A 354 -15.29 17.61 -1.32
N LEU A 355 -14.89 16.47 -1.90
CA LEU A 355 -13.52 16.25 -2.33
C LEU A 355 -13.12 17.12 -3.53
N TRP A 356 -14.06 17.51 -4.40
CA TRP A 356 -13.72 18.12 -5.69
C TRP A 356 -14.66 19.24 -6.16
N ASP A 357 -15.96 19.16 -5.88
CA ASP A 357 -16.98 19.95 -6.56
C ASP A 357 -17.11 21.37 -5.98
N PRO A 358 -16.83 22.42 -6.77
CA PRO A 358 -16.96 23.82 -6.30
C PRO A 358 -18.40 24.27 -6.12
N THR A 359 -19.39 23.50 -6.61
CA THR A 359 -20.81 23.86 -6.50
C THR A 359 -21.51 23.14 -5.34
N TYR A 360 -20.86 22.12 -4.75
CA TYR A 360 -21.42 21.41 -3.61
C TYR A 360 -21.21 22.18 -2.32
N ILE A 361 -22.32 22.60 -1.72
CA ILE A 361 -22.32 23.19 -0.38
C ILE A 361 -22.37 22.05 0.63
N ASP A 362 -21.37 21.98 1.49
CA ASP A 362 -21.27 20.96 2.53
C ASP A 362 -22.49 21.04 3.48
N GLU A 363 -23.14 19.91 3.72
CA GLU A 363 -24.39 19.81 4.48
C GLU A 363 -24.17 19.61 5.99
N SER A 364 -23.01 20.02 6.49
CA SER A 364 -22.67 20.06 7.91
C SER A 364 -22.57 21.51 8.41
N TRP A 365 -21.96 21.69 9.58
CA TRP A 365 -21.62 23.00 10.14
C TRP A 365 -20.69 23.83 9.22
N ILE A 366 -19.98 23.19 8.28
CA ILE A 366 -19.08 23.86 7.32
C ILE A 366 -19.89 24.80 6.40
N ASN A 367 -21.00 24.35 5.86
CA ASN A 367 -21.98 25.11 5.07
C ASN A 367 -21.35 26.01 3.97
N GLN A 368 -20.32 25.50 3.29
CA GLN A 368 -19.64 26.13 2.15
C GLN A 368 -18.98 25.08 1.27
N PRO A 369 -18.51 25.43 0.05
CA PRO A 369 -17.76 24.53 -0.79
C PRO A 369 -16.41 24.15 -0.16
N VAL A 370 -16.20 22.85 0.09
CA VAL A 370 -14.95 22.32 0.64
C VAL A 370 -13.87 22.24 -0.44
N ARG A 371 -14.16 21.63 -1.58
CA ARG A 371 -13.23 21.45 -2.72
C ARG A 371 -11.86 20.93 -2.24
N PHE A 372 -11.85 19.90 -1.44
CA PHE A 372 -10.67 19.59 -0.61
C PHE A 372 -9.39 19.35 -1.44
N ILE A 373 -9.42 18.45 -2.42
CA ILE A 373 -8.24 18.11 -3.24
C ILE A 373 -7.79 19.30 -4.09
N PRO A 374 -8.65 19.97 -4.88
CA PRO A 374 -8.25 21.17 -5.60
C PRO A 374 -7.71 22.28 -4.69
N ARG A 375 -8.31 22.50 -3.51
CA ARG A 375 -7.84 23.50 -2.53
C ARG A 375 -6.43 23.19 -2.06
N MET A 376 -6.16 21.95 -1.65
CA MET A 376 -4.82 21.56 -1.19
C MET A 376 -3.78 21.71 -2.31
N ARG A 377 -4.14 21.34 -3.54
CA ARG A 377 -3.27 21.49 -4.71
C ARG A 377 -2.96 22.96 -5.00
N GLU A 378 -3.99 23.81 -5.02
CA GLU A 378 -3.84 25.27 -5.21
C GLU A 378 -2.91 25.87 -4.15
N LEU A 379 -3.05 25.49 -2.88
CA LEU A 379 -2.17 25.95 -1.80
C LEU A 379 -0.73 25.47 -1.98
N ALA A 380 -0.53 24.18 -2.28
CA ALA A 380 0.80 23.64 -2.51
C ALA A 380 1.49 24.34 -3.70
N ASP A 381 0.79 24.48 -4.83
CA ASP A 381 1.36 25.09 -6.04
C ASP A 381 1.69 26.58 -5.86
N GLN A 382 0.89 27.33 -5.09
CA GLN A 382 1.08 28.76 -4.85
C GLN A 382 2.15 29.04 -3.80
N HIS A 383 2.16 28.29 -2.69
CA HIS A 383 2.98 28.61 -1.53
C HIS A 383 4.26 27.80 -1.45
N TYR A 384 4.26 26.52 -1.87
CA TYR A 384 5.46 25.68 -1.89
C TYR A 384 5.47 24.75 -3.11
N PRO A 385 5.75 25.28 -4.31
CA PRO A 385 5.71 24.51 -5.56
C PRO A 385 6.50 23.21 -5.51
N GLY A 386 5.91 22.13 -6.06
CA GLY A 386 6.48 20.80 -6.06
C GLY A 386 6.18 19.99 -4.79
N THR A 387 5.52 20.56 -3.78
CA THR A 387 4.98 19.81 -2.66
C THR A 387 3.78 18.98 -3.13
N LYS A 388 3.79 17.72 -2.78
CA LYS A 388 2.68 16.79 -3.03
C LYS A 388 1.58 16.99 -1.98
N ILE A 389 0.40 16.42 -2.24
CA ILE A 389 -0.73 16.49 -1.31
C ILE A 389 -1.10 15.09 -0.80
N ALA A 390 -1.36 14.98 0.49
CA ALA A 390 -1.70 13.73 1.14
C ALA A 390 -2.95 13.83 2.01
N MET A 391 -3.59 12.69 2.24
CA MET A 391 -4.70 12.50 3.14
C MET A 391 -4.47 11.17 3.87
N THR A 392 -3.66 11.20 4.94
CA THR A 392 -3.23 9.96 5.61
C THR A 392 -4.28 9.36 6.54
N GLU A 393 -5.40 10.06 6.74
CA GLU A 393 -6.63 9.51 7.30
C GLU A 393 -7.86 10.08 6.58
N TYR A 394 -8.77 9.17 6.22
CA TYR A 394 -10.11 9.50 5.74
C TYR A 394 -11.06 8.32 5.95
N SER A 395 -12.37 8.56 6.06
CA SER A 395 -13.37 7.49 6.04
C SER A 395 -14.74 8.04 5.70
N TRP A 396 -15.45 7.36 4.79
CA TRP A 396 -16.89 7.58 4.51
C TRP A 396 -17.78 6.59 5.26
N GLY A 397 -17.23 5.75 6.16
CA GLY A 397 -17.97 4.84 7.02
C GLY A 397 -18.71 3.71 6.30
N GLY A 398 -19.63 3.07 7.03
CA GLY A 398 -20.53 2.06 6.49
C GLY A 398 -19.85 0.78 5.96
N TYR A 399 -18.73 0.37 6.51
CA TYR A 399 -17.83 -0.66 5.98
C TYR A 399 -18.51 -2.01 5.69
N GLY A 400 -19.45 -2.42 6.53
CA GLY A 400 -20.23 -3.65 6.35
C GLY A 400 -21.46 -3.48 5.45
N SER A 401 -21.55 -2.42 4.62
CA SER A 401 -22.71 -2.16 3.79
C SER A 401 -22.35 -1.86 2.34
N LEU A 402 -23.22 -2.24 1.41
CA LEU A 402 -23.08 -1.88 0.00
C LEU A 402 -23.00 -0.35 -0.18
N ASN A 403 -23.74 0.43 0.61
CA ASN A 403 -23.69 1.89 0.54
C ASN A 403 -22.29 2.45 0.87
N GLY A 404 -21.61 1.86 1.88
CA GLY A 404 -20.20 2.21 2.16
C GLY A 404 -19.26 1.82 1.02
N ALA A 405 -19.47 0.66 0.39
CA ALA A 405 -18.69 0.24 -0.77
C ALA A 405 -18.86 1.19 -1.97
N LEU A 406 -20.10 1.63 -2.25
CA LEU A 406 -20.38 2.61 -3.31
C LEU A 406 -19.66 3.95 -3.04
N ALA A 407 -19.75 4.46 -1.80
CA ALA A 407 -19.04 5.68 -1.42
C ALA A 407 -17.52 5.53 -1.55
N GLN A 408 -16.97 4.42 -1.07
CA GLN A 408 -15.53 4.15 -1.16
C GLN A 408 -15.06 4.02 -2.61
N ALA A 409 -15.81 3.34 -3.48
CA ALA A 409 -15.46 3.23 -4.89
C ALA A 409 -15.48 4.59 -5.61
N ASP A 410 -16.46 5.44 -5.26
CA ASP A 410 -16.56 6.82 -5.75
C ASP A 410 -15.35 7.66 -5.28
N VAL A 411 -15.00 7.57 -3.99
CA VAL A 411 -13.85 8.25 -3.40
C VAL A 411 -12.53 7.86 -4.09
N LEU A 412 -12.29 6.57 -4.29
CA LEU A 412 -11.06 6.10 -4.97
C LEU A 412 -10.99 6.60 -6.42
N GLY A 413 -12.12 6.62 -7.14
CA GLY A 413 -12.20 7.19 -8.47
C GLY A 413 -11.93 8.70 -8.50
N ILE A 414 -12.47 9.44 -7.53
CA ILE A 414 -12.20 10.89 -7.35
C ILE A 414 -10.71 11.12 -7.08
N PHE A 415 -10.06 10.36 -6.20
CA PHE A 415 -8.63 10.50 -5.92
C PHE A 415 -7.79 10.40 -7.17
N GLY A 416 -8.07 9.39 -8.01
CA GLY A 416 -7.38 9.23 -9.29
C GLY A 416 -7.66 10.37 -10.27
N ARG A 417 -8.91 10.80 -10.39
CA ARG A 417 -9.33 11.87 -11.32
C ARG A 417 -8.77 13.25 -10.91
N GLU A 418 -8.79 13.58 -9.62
CA GLU A 418 -8.34 14.87 -9.08
C GLU A 418 -6.82 14.90 -8.83
N GLY A 419 -6.11 13.79 -9.03
CA GLY A 419 -4.65 13.74 -8.92
C GLY A 419 -4.14 13.88 -7.48
N LEU A 420 -4.82 13.29 -6.49
CA LEU A 420 -4.28 13.16 -5.14
C LEU A 420 -3.00 12.31 -5.17
N ASP A 421 -1.98 12.67 -4.39
CA ASP A 421 -0.70 11.97 -4.44
C ASP A 421 -0.61 10.79 -3.48
N LEU A 422 -1.31 10.86 -2.32
CA LEU A 422 -1.31 9.80 -1.32
C LEU A 422 -2.58 9.85 -0.46
N ALA A 423 -3.16 8.69 -0.16
CA ALA A 423 -4.28 8.56 0.78
C ALA A 423 -4.18 7.26 1.58
N SER A 424 -4.67 7.25 2.82
CA SER A 424 -4.77 6.06 3.66
C SER A 424 -6.12 5.99 4.37
N LEU A 425 -6.92 4.97 4.06
CA LEU A 425 -8.23 4.75 4.69
C LEU A 425 -8.07 4.46 6.20
N TRP A 426 -8.88 5.08 7.03
CA TRP A 426 -8.93 4.83 8.48
C TRP A 426 -10.24 4.09 8.84
N THR A 427 -10.21 2.84 9.31
CA THR A 427 -9.20 1.81 9.40
C THR A 427 -9.38 0.87 8.19
N ALA A 428 -8.51 -0.13 8.00
CA ALA A 428 -8.76 -1.13 6.96
C ALA A 428 -10.07 -1.91 7.23
N PRO A 429 -10.86 -2.24 6.19
CA PRO A 429 -11.96 -3.18 6.32
C PRO A 429 -11.43 -4.59 6.59
N THR A 430 -12.26 -5.46 7.17
CA THR A 430 -12.02 -6.90 7.11
C THR A 430 -12.26 -7.42 5.69
N ALA A 431 -11.63 -8.54 5.32
CA ALA A 431 -11.68 -9.04 3.94
C ALA A 431 -13.09 -9.38 3.43
N ASP A 432 -14.03 -9.65 4.34
CA ASP A 432 -15.45 -9.97 4.05
C ASP A 432 -16.36 -8.73 4.02
N GLN A 433 -15.84 -7.56 4.31
CA GLN A 433 -16.66 -6.33 4.29
C GLN A 433 -16.77 -5.73 2.88
N PRO A 434 -17.95 -5.23 2.49
CA PRO A 434 -18.20 -4.58 1.20
C PRO A 434 -17.20 -3.49 0.79
N VAL A 435 -16.65 -2.74 1.75
CA VAL A 435 -15.63 -1.74 1.45
C VAL A 435 -14.33 -2.35 0.94
N ALA A 436 -14.00 -3.61 1.31
CA ALA A 436 -12.86 -4.31 0.72
C ALA A 436 -13.08 -4.59 -0.78
N ASP A 437 -14.33 -4.88 -1.21
CA ASP A 437 -14.65 -5.09 -2.62
C ASP A 437 -14.55 -3.79 -3.44
N ALA A 438 -14.81 -2.63 -2.84
CA ALA A 438 -14.52 -1.35 -3.48
C ALA A 438 -13.03 -1.20 -3.81
N PHE A 439 -12.12 -1.63 -2.93
CA PHE A 439 -10.68 -1.67 -3.23
C PHE A 439 -10.33 -2.75 -4.25
N ARG A 440 -10.96 -3.94 -4.18
CA ARG A 440 -10.76 -5.02 -5.18
C ARG A 440 -11.10 -4.56 -6.59
N ILE A 441 -12.18 -3.79 -6.78
CA ILE A 441 -12.55 -3.20 -8.07
C ILE A 441 -11.37 -2.43 -8.71
N TYR A 442 -10.58 -1.72 -7.91
CA TYR A 442 -9.42 -0.97 -8.41
C TYR A 442 -8.12 -1.77 -8.43
N ARG A 443 -7.97 -2.80 -7.58
CA ARG A 443 -6.68 -3.44 -7.33
C ARG A 443 -6.61 -4.93 -7.67
N ASN A 444 -7.76 -5.62 -7.75
CA ASN A 444 -7.83 -7.08 -7.92
C ASN A 444 -9.23 -7.53 -8.37
N TYR A 445 -9.81 -6.86 -9.38
CA TYR A 445 -11.20 -7.08 -9.79
C TYR A 445 -11.51 -8.50 -10.29
N ASP A 446 -10.50 -9.24 -10.74
CA ASP A 446 -10.62 -10.59 -11.32
C ASP A 446 -10.09 -11.69 -10.38
N GLY A 447 -9.64 -11.36 -9.18
CA GLY A 447 -8.99 -12.29 -8.24
C GLY A 447 -7.60 -12.77 -8.69
N ALA A 448 -7.10 -12.31 -9.86
CA ALA A 448 -5.81 -12.66 -10.44
C ALA A 448 -4.84 -11.46 -10.51
N GLY A 449 -5.22 -10.36 -9.89
CA GLY A 449 -4.43 -9.13 -9.82
C GLY A 449 -4.71 -8.12 -10.92
N GLY A 450 -5.82 -8.28 -11.65
CA GLY A 450 -6.30 -7.25 -12.57
C GLY A 450 -6.60 -5.94 -11.85
N ALA A 451 -6.11 -4.83 -12.39
CA ALA A 451 -6.23 -3.52 -11.75
C ALA A 451 -6.77 -2.45 -12.71
N PHE A 452 -7.31 -1.38 -12.11
CA PHE A 452 -7.64 -0.14 -12.81
C PHE A 452 -6.37 0.48 -13.40
N GLY A 453 -6.49 1.25 -14.47
CA GLY A 453 -5.35 1.86 -15.16
C GLY A 453 -4.61 2.90 -14.32
N GLU A 454 -3.36 3.17 -14.69
CA GLU A 454 -2.47 4.11 -14.00
C GLU A 454 -2.43 5.51 -14.63
N THR A 455 -3.02 5.68 -15.82
CA THR A 455 -3.13 7.00 -16.48
C THR A 455 -4.59 7.41 -16.55
N SER A 456 -5.00 8.35 -15.70
CA SER A 456 -6.34 8.94 -15.75
C SER A 456 -6.59 9.58 -17.12
N VAL A 457 -7.80 9.45 -17.61
CA VAL A 457 -8.29 10.12 -18.83
C VAL A 457 -9.60 10.82 -18.52
N ARG A 458 -10.00 11.79 -19.36
CA ARG A 458 -11.22 12.54 -19.11
C ARG A 458 -12.46 11.64 -19.18
N ALA A 459 -13.19 11.57 -18.05
CA ALA A 459 -14.48 10.90 -17.92
C ALA A 459 -15.48 11.85 -17.27
N THR A 460 -16.69 11.94 -17.83
CA THR A 460 -17.75 12.84 -17.35
C THR A 460 -19.09 12.14 -17.34
N SER A 461 -19.93 12.51 -16.40
CA SER A 461 -21.33 12.12 -16.31
C SER A 461 -22.22 13.37 -16.36
N ALA A 462 -23.36 13.28 -17.03
CA ALA A 462 -24.37 14.35 -17.01
C ALA A 462 -25.01 14.54 -15.62
N ASP A 463 -24.93 13.51 -14.75
CA ASP A 463 -25.40 13.55 -13.36
C ASP A 463 -24.53 12.61 -12.52
N GLN A 464 -23.45 13.18 -11.96
CA GLN A 464 -22.47 12.47 -11.14
C GLN A 464 -23.07 11.97 -9.80
N ASP A 465 -24.16 12.56 -9.33
CA ASP A 465 -24.82 12.13 -8.10
C ASP A 465 -25.61 10.83 -8.29
N LYS A 466 -26.08 10.57 -9.51
CA LYS A 466 -26.76 9.32 -9.84
C LYS A 466 -25.83 8.26 -10.37
N LEU A 467 -24.97 8.61 -11.33
CA LEU A 467 -24.12 7.69 -12.03
C LEU A 467 -22.74 8.29 -12.25
N ALA A 468 -21.79 7.92 -11.40
CA ALA A 468 -20.41 8.37 -11.51
C ALA A 468 -19.61 7.52 -12.49
N VAL A 469 -18.64 8.13 -13.19
CA VAL A 469 -17.74 7.40 -14.09
C VAL A 469 -16.30 7.88 -13.92
N TYR A 470 -15.38 6.92 -13.86
CA TYR A 470 -13.93 7.11 -13.80
C TYR A 470 -13.28 6.27 -14.88
N ALA A 471 -12.27 6.80 -15.54
CA ALA A 471 -11.60 6.10 -16.62
C ALA A 471 -10.09 6.28 -16.57
N ALA A 472 -9.36 5.22 -16.88
CA ALA A 472 -7.91 5.24 -16.95
C ALA A 472 -7.38 4.24 -17.99
N GLU A 473 -6.26 4.59 -18.63
CA GLU A 473 -5.49 3.68 -19.47
C GLU A 473 -4.50 2.90 -18.63
N ARG A 474 -4.48 1.58 -18.79
CA ARG A 474 -3.52 0.68 -18.14
C ARG A 474 -2.21 0.67 -18.92
N THR A 475 -1.10 0.85 -18.23
CA THR A 475 0.22 0.98 -18.86
C THR A 475 0.68 -0.31 -19.55
N ALA A 476 0.39 -1.46 -18.91
CA ALA A 476 0.93 -2.76 -19.34
C ALA A 476 0.42 -3.23 -20.71
N ASP A 477 -0.86 -3.01 -21.02
CA ASP A 477 -1.53 -3.53 -22.21
C ASP A 477 -2.35 -2.47 -22.96
N LYS A 478 -2.30 -1.22 -22.48
CA LYS A 478 -3.05 -0.09 -23.01
C LYS A 478 -4.57 -0.25 -22.96
N ALA A 479 -5.07 -1.21 -22.18
CA ALA A 479 -6.50 -1.36 -21.98
C ALA A 479 -7.10 -0.10 -21.36
N LEU A 480 -8.25 0.34 -21.85
CA LEU A 480 -9.06 1.37 -21.22
C LEU A 480 -9.92 0.70 -20.15
N THR A 481 -9.77 1.14 -18.92
CA THR A 481 -10.56 0.66 -17.78
C THR A 481 -11.54 1.74 -17.33
N LEU A 482 -12.79 1.35 -17.08
CA LEU A 482 -13.82 2.26 -16.55
C LEU A 482 -14.39 1.67 -15.26
N VAL A 483 -14.56 2.52 -14.27
CA VAL A 483 -15.37 2.22 -13.09
C VAL A 483 -16.61 3.12 -13.13
N VAL A 484 -17.79 2.50 -13.15
CA VAL A 484 -19.09 3.19 -13.13
C VAL A 484 -19.80 2.84 -11.83
N VAL A 485 -20.17 3.86 -11.05
CA VAL A 485 -20.85 3.71 -9.76
C VAL A 485 -22.27 4.22 -9.88
N ASN A 486 -23.24 3.31 -9.90
CA ASN A 486 -24.66 3.67 -9.81
C ASN A 486 -25.02 3.87 -8.34
N LYS A 487 -25.23 5.12 -7.96
CA LYS A 487 -25.58 5.56 -6.60
C LYS A 487 -27.09 5.65 -6.35
N SER A 488 -27.90 5.30 -7.37
CA SER A 488 -29.36 5.36 -7.28
C SER A 488 -29.99 4.00 -6.97
N GLY A 489 -31.22 4.02 -6.49
CA GLY A 489 -32.02 2.81 -6.28
C GLY A 489 -32.68 2.24 -7.55
N ASP A 490 -32.37 2.77 -8.72
CA ASP A 490 -32.93 2.34 -10.00
C ASP A 490 -31.86 1.72 -10.92
N ASP A 491 -32.27 0.74 -11.73
CA ASP A 491 -31.47 0.29 -12.87
C ASP A 491 -31.41 1.40 -13.91
N LEU A 492 -30.21 1.84 -14.29
CA LEU A 492 -30.02 2.95 -15.21
C LEU A 492 -29.44 2.47 -16.55
N THR A 493 -30.19 2.67 -17.64
CA THR A 493 -29.70 2.47 -18.99
C THR A 493 -29.09 3.76 -19.54
N SER A 494 -27.79 3.79 -19.74
CA SER A 494 -27.02 4.99 -20.10
C SER A 494 -26.20 4.81 -21.36
N PRO A 495 -26.20 5.80 -22.27
CA PRO A 495 -25.21 5.85 -23.35
C PRO A 495 -23.84 6.21 -22.78
N VAL A 496 -22.80 5.53 -23.24
CA VAL A 496 -21.39 5.78 -22.94
C VAL A 496 -20.70 6.15 -24.25
N ALA A 497 -20.46 7.45 -24.45
CA ALA A 497 -19.72 7.94 -25.59
C ALA A 497 -18.21 7.74 -25.38
N LEU A 498 -17.51 7.21 -26.39
CA LEU A 498 -16.06 7.00 -26.35
C LEU A 498 -15.38 7.82 -27.47
N THR A 499 -14.32 8.53 -27.10
CA THR A 499 -13.44 9.24 -28.04
C THR A 499 -12.03 8.65 -27.92
N GLY A 500 -11.46 8.23 -29.05
CA GLY A 500 -10.11 7.66 -29.09
C GLY A 500 -10.00 6.22 -28.59
N ALA A 501 -11.14 5.54 -28.38
CA ALA A 501 -11.19 4.11 -28.05
C ALA A 501 -11.51 3.27 -29.28
N SER A 502 -11.19 1.99 -29.25
CA SER A 502 -11.42 1.05 -30.35
C SER A 502 -12.72 0.26 -30.16
N ALA A 503 -13.30 -0.22 -31.26
CA ALA A 503 -14.41 -1.17 -31.19
C ALA A 503 -13.94 -2.53 -30.67
N GLY A 504 -14.85 -3.31 -30.07
CA GLY A 504 -14.54 -4.64 -29.54
C GLY A 504 -15.58 -5.10 -28.52
N ALA A 505 -15.15 -5.86 -27.52
CA ALA A 505 -15.97 -6.26 -26.38
C ALA A 505 -15.27 -5.86 -25.09
N ALA A 506 -15.98 -5.19 -24.19
CA ALA A 506 -15.48 -4.89 -22.84
C ALA A 506 -15.79 -6.05 -21.91
N GLN A 507 -14.80 -6.51 -21.18
CA GLN A 507 -15.03 -7.40 -20.05
C GLN A 507 -15.73 -6.63 -18.93
N VAL A 508 -16.72 -7.25 -18.31
CA VAL A 508 -17.55 -6.60 -17.29
C VAL A 508 -17.41 -7.36 -15.96
N TYR A 509 -17.06 -6.63 -14.90
CA TYR A 509 -17.01 -7.11 -13.53
C TYR A 509 -17.92 -6.24 -12.68
N ARG A 510 -18.70 -6.85 -11.79
CA ARG A 510 -19.72 -6.12 -11.03
C ARG A 510 -19.75 -6.53 -9.57
N TYR A 511 -19.89 -5.53 -8.71
CA TYR A 511 -20.25 -5.67 -7.32
C TYR A 511 -21.58 -4.99 -7.07
N SER A 512 -22.57 -5.70 -6.50
CA SER A 512 -23.94 -5.17 -6.32
C SER A 512 -24.71 -5.93 -5.25
N GLY A 513 -25.91 -5.50 -4.94
CA GLY A 513 -26.82 -6.19 -4.03
C GLY A 513 -27.29 -7.58 -4.48
N ALA A 514 -27.02 -7.98 -5.73
CA ALA A 514 -27.32 -9.32 -6.21
C ALA A 514 -26.36 -10.38 -5.64
N ASP A 515 -25.12 -10.01 -5.40
CA ASP A 515 -24.13 -10.81 -4.68
C ASP A 515 -23.20 -9.89 -3.88
N LEU A 516 -23.28 -9.95 -2.57
CA LEU A 516 -22.43 -9.18 -1.65
C LEU A 516 -21.17 -9.94 -1.21
N THR A 517 -20.98 -11.19 -1.69
CA THR A 517 -19.85 -12.03 -1.30
C THR A 517 -18.62 -11.81 -2.18
N GLY A 518 -18.75 -11.07 -3.28
CA GLY A 518 -17.63 -10.76 -4.15
C GLY A 518 -18.02 -10.13 -5.49
N ILE A 519 -16.99 -9.91 -6.30
CA ILE A 519 -17.12 -9.32 -7.64
C ILE A 519 -17.48 -10.43 -8.64
N VAL A 520 -18.58 -10.25 -9.37
CA VAL A 520 -19.07 -11.20 -10.36
C VAL A 520 -18.57 -10.82 -11.75
N ARG A 521 -18.06 -11.80 -12.51
CA ARG A 521 -17.74 -11.65 -13.94
C ARG A 521 -19.02 -11.80 -14.74
N GLU A 522 -19.44 -10.72 -15.40
CA GLU A 522 -20.64 -10.66 -16.24
C GLU A 522 -20.34 -10.97 -17.71
N VAL A 523 -21.40 -11.06 -18.53
CA VAL A 523 -21.28 -11.17 -19.98
C VAL A 523 -20.59 -9.91 -20.56
N ASP A 524 -19.75 -10.11 -21.57
CA ASP A 524 -19.02 -9.02 -22.24
C ASP A 524 -19.97 -8.01 -22.89
N GLN A 525 -19.67 -6.73 -22.72
CA GLN A 525 -20.39 -5.63 -23.34
C GLN A 525 -19.83 -5.34 -24.73
N PRO A 526 -20.62 -5.49 -25.82
CA PRO A 526 -20.21 -5.05 -27.15
C PRO A 526 -19.98 -3.53 -27.18
N VAL A 527 -18.88 -3.11 -27.80
CA VAL A 527 -18.43 -1.72 -27.87
C VAL A 527 -18.15 -1.36 -29.33
N THR A 528 -18.69 -0.22 -29.77
CA THR A 528 -18.36 0.39 -31.08
C THR A 528 -17.25 1.46 -30.89
N ALA A 529 -16.65 1.93 -31.98
CA ALA A 529 -15.65 3.01 -31.92
C ALA A 529 -16.22 4.32 -31.32
N GLY A 530 -17.55 4.56 -31.41
CA GLY A 530 -18.22 5.74 -30.86
C GLY A 530 -18.77 5.52 -29.43
N GLY A 531 -18.72 4.30 -28.89
CA GLY A 531 -19.26 3.96 -27.59
C GLY A 531 -20.30 2.83 -27.60
N PHE A 532 -21.05 2.74 -26.51
CA PHE A 532 -22.04 1.69 -26.29
C PHE A 532 -23.19 2.22 -25.41
N THR A 533 -24.24 1.43 -25.28
CA THR A 533 -25.29 1.64 -24.28
C THR A 533 -25.29 0.44 -23.33
N ALA A 534 -25.29 0.69 -22.02
CA ALA A 534 -25.31 -0.36 -21.02
C ALA A 534 -26.32 -0.03 -19.91
N THR A 535 -26.81 -1.09 -19.25
CA THR A 535 -27.60 -0.97 -18.04
C THR A 535 -26.70 -1.23 -16.82
N PHE A 536 -26.69 -0.25 -15.91
CA PHE A 536 -26.00 -0.29 -14.64
C PHE A 536 -27.04 -0.55 -13.55
N PRO A 537 -27.06 -1.73 -12.90
CA PRO A 537 -28.05 -2.05 -11.89
C PRO A 537 -28.06 -1.06 -10.73
N ALA A 538 -29.19 -0.96 -10.04
CA ALA A 538 -29.36 -0.16 -8.84
C ALA A 538 -28.27 -0.46 -7.80
N ASN A 539 -27.68 0.56 -7.21
CA ASN A 539 -26.67 0.44 -6.16
C ASN A 539 -25.54 -0.56 -6.57
N SER A 540 -24.84 -0.28 -7.65
CA SER A 540 -23.81 -1.16 -8.18
C SER A 540 -22.50 -0.44 -8.51
N ILE A 541 -21.40 -1.18 -8.45
CA ILE A 541 -20.09 -0.79 -8.98
C ILE A 541 -19.81 -1.70 -10.17
N THR A 542 -19.64 -1.13 -11.36
CA THR A 542 -19.34 -1.87 -12.58
C THR A 542 -17.97 -1.47 -13.10
N HIS A 543 -17.06 -2.43 -13.19
CA HIS A 543 -15.75 -2.26 -13.80
C HIS A 543 -15.77 -2.85 -15.22
N LEU A 544 -15.42 -2.03 -16.20
CA LEU A 544 -15.32 -2.45 -17.59
C LEU A 544 -13.85 -2.37 -18.03
N VAL A 545 -13.37 -3.42 -18.67
CA VAL A 545 -12.04 -3.48 -19.28
C VAL A 545 -12.21 -3.58 -20.78
N LEU A 546 -11.91 -2.50 -21.46
CA LEU A 546 -11.88 -2.45 -22.92
C LEU A 546 -10.44 -2.74 -23.34
N PRO A 547 -10.15 -3.92 -23.88
CA PRO A 547 -8.82 -4.19 -24.42
C PRO A 547 -8.53 -3.13 -25.47
N ARG A 548 -7.28 -2.73 -25.61
CA ARG A 548 -6.90 -1.87 -26.72
C ARG A 548 -7.37 -2.58 -27.99
N GLY A 549 -8.32 -1.99 -28.67
CA GLY A 549 -8.81 -2.59 -29.89
C GLY A 549 -7.63 -2.78 -30.82
N THR A 550 -7.51 -3.97 -31.35
CA THR A 550 -6.75 -4.20 -32.56
C THR A 550 -7.18 -3.12 -33.54
N THR A 551 -6.27 -2.38 -34.10
CA THR A 551 -6.58 -1.50 -35.23
C THR A 551 -7.42 -2.35 -36.18
N PRO A 552 -8.69 -1.99 -36.53
CA PRO A 552 -9.46 -2.80 -37.41
C PRO A 552 -8.68 -2.91 -38.73
N GLY A 553 -8.06 -4.05 -38.97
CA GLY A 553 -7.29 -4.28 -40.14
C GLY A 553 -5.85 -4.78 -40.00
N ASP A 554 -5.26 -4.83 -38.80
CA ASP A 554 -3.95 -5.47 -38.67
C ASP A 554 -4.09 -7.00 -38.70
N THR A 555 -3.74 -7.57 -39.85
CA THR A 555 -3.70 -9.01 -40.08
C THR A 555 -2.27 -9.49 -40.33
N LYS A 556 -1.28 -8.63 -40.16
CA LYS A 556 0.10 -8.88 -40.53
C LYS A 556 0.91 -9.30 -39.32
N PRO A 557 1.33 -10.58 -39.26
CA PRO A 557 2.15 -11.03 -38.14
C PRO A 557 3.51 -10.33 -38.06
N PRO A 558 4.08 -10.16 -36.88
CA PRO A 558 5.47 -9.74 -36.70
C PRO A 558 6.44 -10.62 -37.51
N THR A 559 7.60 -10.07 -37.80
CA THR A 559 8.71 -10.89 -38.35
C THR A 559 9.14 -11.95 -37.30
N ALA A 560 9.60 -13.10 -37.76
CA ALA A 560 10.15 -14.13 -36.87
C ALA A 560 11.32 -13.55 -36.05
N PRO A 561 11.43 -13.87 -34.74
CA PRO A 561 12.58 -13.50 -33.93
C PRO A 561 13.86 -14.12 -34.49
N GLY A 562 15.00 -13.51 -34.20
CA GLY A 562 16.29 -14.12 -34.51
C GLY A 562 16.48 -15.43 -33.74
N ARG A 563 17.38 -16.30 -34.20
CA ARG A 563 17.74 -17.53 -33.49
C ARG A 563 18.17 -17.19 -32.05
N PRO A 564 17.57 -17.82 -31.02
CA PRO A 564 18.02 -17.61 -29.66
C PRO A 564 19.48 -17.99 -29.46
N THR A 565 20.16 -17.30 -28.54
CA THR A 565 21.48 -17.62 -28.03
C THR A 565 21.39 -17.95 -26.55
N ALA A 566 22.16 -18.93 -26.11
CA ALA A 566 22.22 -19.27 -24.69
C ALA A 566 23.30 -18.40 -24.00
N GLY A 567 22.90 -17.78 -22.88
CA GLY A 567 23.80 -17.16 -21.91
C GLY A 567 24.19 -18.16 -20.82
N THR A 568 23.90 -17.84 -19.55
CA THR A 568 24.16 -18.73 -18.41
C THR A 568 23.34 -20.00 -18.51
N ILE A 569 23.98 -21.16 -18.40
CA ILE A 569 23.38 -22.49 -18.36
C ILE A 569 23.71 -23.12 -17.00
N THR A 570 22.69 -23.48 -16.25
CA THR A 570 22.80 -24.22 -14.98
C THR A 570 22.28 -25.65 -15.14
N ALA A 571 22.25 -26.40 -14.05
CA ALA A 571 21.63 -27.73 -14.03
C ALA A 571 20.13 -27.73 -14.28
N ASP A 572 19.44 -26.64 -13.98
CA ASP A 572 17.98 -26.50 -13.97
C ASP A 572 17.43 -25.30 -14.76
N SER A 573 18.31 -24.49 -15.38
CA SER A 573 17.91 -23.31 -16.11
C SER A 573 18.81 -22.98 -17.32
N VAL A 574 18.23 -22.20 -18.28
CA VAL A 574 18.93 -21.66 -19.45
C VAL A 574 18.47 -20.22 -19.66
N ALA A 575 19.38 -19.27 -19.63
CA ALA A 575 19.14 -17.89 -20.02
C ALA A 575 19.19 -17.78 -21.55
N LEU A 576 18.13 -17.22 -22.16
CA LEU A 576 17.99 -17.04 -23.61
C LEU A 576 17.99 -15.56 -23.96
N SER A 577 18.57 -15.20 -25.10
CA SER A 577 18.44 -13.89 -25.73
C SER A 577 18.35 -14.04 -27.25
N TRP A 578 17.63 -13.13 -27.92
CA TRP A 578 17.42 -13.17 -29.37
C TRP A 578 17.39 -11.78 -29.99
N ALA A 579 17.54 -11.69 -31.32
CA ALA A 579 17.32 -10.46 -32.04
C ALA A 579 15.84 -10.13 -32.08
N PRO A 580 15.44 -8.88 -31.74
CA PRO A 580 14.04 -8.48 -31.73
C PRO A 580 13.35 -8.57 -33.10
N SER A 581 12.06 -8.87 -33.07
CA SER A 581 11.18 -8.82 -34.23
C SER A 581 10.77 -7.38 -34.53
N THR A 582 10.33 -7.14 -35.76
CA THR A 582 9.68 -5.90 -36.22
C THR A 582 8.28 -6.18 -36.73
N ASP A 583 7.44 -5.19 -36.61
CA ASP A 583 6.05 -5.22 -37.05
C ASP A 583 5.62 -3.81 -37.49
N ASP A 584 4.64 -3.69 -38.36
CA ASP A 584 4.19 -2.40 -38.91
C ASP A 584 3.32 -1.61 -37.91
N VAL A 585 2.74 -2.27 -36.90
CA VAL A 585 2.03 -1.62 -35.79
C VAL A 585 2.85 -1.69 -34.50
N GLY A 586 3.52 -2.83 -34.24
CA GLY A 586 4.45 -2.99 -33.14
C GLY A 586 4.38 -4.35 -32.43
N VAL A 587 5.55 -4.85 -32.02
CA VAL A 587 5.68 -6.09 -31.27
C VAL A 587 5.37 -5.82 -29.79
N THR A 588 4.46 -6.59 -29.20
CA THR A 588 4.06 -6.46 -27.79
C THR A 588 4.73 -7.47 -26.86
N GLY A 589 5.30 -8.55 -27.42
CA GLY A 589 6.00 -9.54 -26.61
C GLY A 589 6.40 -10.79 -27.37
N TYR A 590 6.96 -11.74 -26.66
CA TYR A 590 7.48 -13.00 -27.17
C TYR A 590 6.98 -14.18 -26.36
N ASP A 591 6.70 -15.30 -27.02
CA ASP A 591 6.43 -16.59 -26.38
C ASP A 591 7.64 -17.51 -26.60
N VAL A 592 8.17 -18.06 -25.52
CA VAL A 592 9.27 -19.03 -25.54
C VAL A 592 8.69 -20.42 -25.46
N HIS A 593 9.14 -21.29 -26.37
CA HIS A 593 8.66 -22.65 -26.49
C HIS A 593 9.80 -23.64 -26.40
N ARG A 594 9.55 -24.77 -25.78
CA ARG A 594 10.38 -25.97 -25.82
C ARG A 594 9.85 -26.89 -26.91
N VAL A 595 10.74 -27.44 -27.73
CA VAL A 595 10.41 -28.42 -28.78
C VAL A 595 10.64 -29.81 -28.23
N ASP A 596 9.58 -30.58 -28.06
CA ASP A 596 9.59 -31.96 -27.58
C ASP A 596 9.23 -32.92 -28.74
N ALA A 597 9.43 -34.22 -28.54
CA ALA A 597 9.03 -35.24 -29.54
C ALA A 597 7.52 -35.25 -29.84
N ALA A 598 6.70 -34.77 -28.90
CA ALA A 598 5.23 -34.67 -29.05
C ALA A 598 4.78 -33.32 -29.64
N GLY A 599 5.68 -32.36 -29.87
CA GLY A 599 5.38 -31.04 -30.41
C GLY A 599 6.03 -29.90 -29.64
N THR A 600 5.51 -28.70 -29.82
CA THR A 600 6.04 -27.48 -29.23
C THR A 600 5.22 -27.08 -28.00
N VAL A 601 5.86 -26.91 -26.86
CA VAL A 601 5.24 -26.55 -25.58
C VAL A 601 5.71 -25.16 -25.16
N LYS A 602 4.77 -24.25 -24.90
CA LYS A 602 5.09 -22.91 -24.35
C LYS A 602 5.60 -23.05 -22.93
N VAL A 603 6.79 -22.49 -22.66
CA VAL A 603 7.45 -22.48 -21.35
C VAL A 603 7.51 -21.11 -20.70
N GLY A 604 7.14 -20.06 -21.42
CA GLY A 604 7.02 -18.72 -20.84
C GLY A 604 6.77 -17.62 -21.86
N SER A 605 6.65 -16.39 -21.35
CA SER A 605 6.47 -15.17 -22.14
C SER A 605 7.38 -14.06 -21.63
N ALA A 606 7.84 -13.19 -22.53
CA ALA A 606 8.65 -12.02 -22.22
C ALA A 606 8.14 -10.79 -22.98
N THR A 607 8.27 -9.60 -22.40
CA THR A 607 8.01 -8.33 -23.09
C THR A 607 9.24 -7.81 -23.86
N GLY A 608 10.43 -8.31 -23.53
CA GLY A 608 11.71 -8.01 -24.19
C GLY A 608 12.34 -9.23 -24.84
N ALA A 609 13.49 -9.05 -25.49
CA ALA A 609 14.18 -10.07 -26.25
C ALA A 609 15.09 -11.00 -25.40
N THR A 610 14.72 -11.25 -24.15
CA THR A 610 15.42 -12.15 -23.21
C THR A 610 14.42 -12.90 -22.34
N TYR A 611 14.78 -14.15 -21.97
CA TYR A 611 14.00 -14.96 -21.04
C TYR A 611 14.87 -16.04 -20.38
N THR A 612 14.66 -16.35 -19.11
CA THR A 612 15.31 -17.48 -18.44
C THR A 612 14.31 -18.61 -18.27
N VAL A 613 14.54 -19.73 -18.95
CA VAL A 613 13.77 -20.96 -18.76
C VAL A 613 14.29 -21.66 -17.51
N THR A 614 13.41 -22.00 -16.59
CA THR A 614 13.71 -22.68 -15.31
C THR A 614 12.98 -24.01 -15.19
N GLY A 615 13.31 -24.80 -14.18
CA GLY A 615 12.64 -26.10 -13.93
C GLY A 615 13.07 -27.20 -14.92
N LEU A 616 14.24 -27.06 -15.50
CA LEU A 616 14.78 -28.03 -16.43
C LEU A 616 15.47 -29.19 -15.68
N THR A 617 15.58 -30.35 -16.33
CA THR A 617 16.27 -31.51 -15.79
C THR A 617 17.79 -31.38 -16.05
N PRO A 618 18.66 -31.71 -15.08
CA PRO A 618 20.11 -31.70 -15.28
C PRO A 618 20.57 -32.64 -16.39
N ASP A 619 21.69 -32.28 -17.01
CA ASP A 619 22.40 -33.05 -18.08
C ASP A 619 21.47 -33.51 -19.21
N THR A 620 20.47 -32.70 -19.55
CA THR A 620 19.37 -33.02 -20.50
C THR A 620 19.41 -32.09 -21.70
N PRO A 621 19.33 -32.63 -22.95
CA PRO A 621 19.26 -31.79 -24.15
C PRO A 621 17.88 -31.20 -24.32
N TYR A 622 17.80 -29.92 -24.68
CA TYR A 622 16.58 -29.17 -24.95
C TYR A 622 16.73 -28.39 -26.27
N THR A 623 15.61 -28.16 -26.97
CA THR A 623 15.56 -27.23 -28.09
C THR A 623 14.52 -26.16 -27.80
N PHE A 624 14.91 -24.89 -27.93
CA PHE A 624 14.03 -23.75 -27.72
C PHE A 624 13.82 -22.96 -29.00
N VAL A 625 12.56 -22.49 -29.21
CA VAL A 625 12.18 -21.55 -30.26
C VAL A 625 11.37 -20.41 -29.65
N VAL A 626 11.33 -19.27 -30.32
CA VAL A 626 10.62 -18.08 -29.87
C VAL A 626 9.68 -17.60 -30.97
N THR A 627 8.46 -17.19 -30.62
CA THR A 627 7.54 -16.48 -31.50
C THR A 627 7.29 -15.08 -30.97
N ALA A 628 7.10 -14.09 -31.84
CA ALA A 628 6.71 -12.74 -31.46
C ALA A 628 5.19 -12.57 -31.56
N ARG A 629 4.63 -11.67 -30.79
CA ARG A 629 3.21 -11.29 -30.80
C ARG A 629 3.08 -9.78 -30.96
N ASP A 630 2.07 -9.34 -31.74
CA ASP A 630 1.62 -7.96 -31.82
C ASP A 630 0.43 -7.68 -30.89
N ALA A 631 -0.11 -6.48 -30.98
CA ALA A 631 -1.29 -6.07 -30.22
C ALA A 631 -2.60 -6.63 -30.82
N ALA A 632 -2.58 -7.05 -32.08
CA ALA A 632 -3.72 -7.65 -32.79
C ALA A 632 -3.90 -9.13 -32.47
N GLY A 633 -2.94 -9.75 -31.78
CA GLY A 633 -2.93 -11.18 -31.48
C GLY A 633 -2.31 -12.02 -32.58
N ASN A 634 -1.77 -11.40 -33.66
CA ASN A 634 -1.07 -12.16 -34.69
C ASN A 634 0.26 -12.66 -34.08
N ALA A 635 0.62 -13.90 -34.41
CA ALA A 635 1.87 -14.50 -33.99
C ALA A 635 2.79 -14.71 -35.20
N SER A 636 4.07 -14.43 -35.02
CA SER A 636 5.10 -14.66 -36.02
C SER A 636 5.33 -16.14 -36.27
N ALA A 637 5.99 -16.47 -37.35
CA ALA A 637 6.65 -17.76 -37.51
C ALA A 637 7.67 -17.93 -36.32
N ALA A 638 7.93 -19.19 -35.93
CA ALA A 638 8.90 -19.48 -34.91
C ALA A 638 10.33 -19.16 -35.41
N SER A 639 11.19 -18.72 -34.46
CA SER A 639 12.61 -18.57 -34.71
C SER A 639 13.26 -19.89 -35.13
N PRO A 640 14.45 -19.88 -35.74
CA PRO A 640 15.30 -21.06 -35.81
C PRO A 640 15.59 -21.62 -34.41
N GLY A 641 15.57 -22.96 -34.26
CA GLY A 641 15.73 -23.63 -32.99
C GLY A 641 17.16 -23.51 -32.42
N LEU A 642 17.26 -23.27 -31.12
CA LEU A 642 18.50 -23.39 -30.35
C LEU A 642 18.53 -24.73 -29.62
N ALA A 643 19.45 -25.61 -30.00
CA ALA A 643 19.76 -26.81 -29.21
C ALA A 643 20.76 -26.46 -28.11
N VAL A 644 20.48 -26.87 -26.89
CA VAL A 644 21.33 -26.63 -25.69
C VAL A 644 21.18 -27.79 -24.72
N ARG A 645 22.24 -28.06 -23.92
CA ARG A 645 22.20 -29.08 -22.86
C ARG A 645 22.42 -28.40 -21.54
N THR A 646 21.56 -28.70 -20.56
CA THR A 646 21.72 -28.23 -19.18
C THR A 646 22.99 -28.81 -18.55
N ALA A 647 23.58 -28.08 -17.61
CA ALA A 647 24.71 -28.56 -16.86
C ALA A 647 24.35 -29.82 -16.05
N PRO A 648 25.32 -30.73 -15.81
CA PRO A 648 25.08 -31.83 -14.87
C PRO A 648 24.67 -31.32 -13.49
N ALA A 649 23.86 -32.08 -12.77
CA ALA A 649 23.59 -31.79 -11.37
C ALA A 649 24.90 -31.78 -10.58
N ALA A 650 25.10 -30.76 -9.77
CA ALA A 650 26.23 -30.77 -8.84
C ALA A 650 26.05 -31.98 -7.90
N PRO A 651 27.08 -32.80 -7.67
CA PRO A 651 27.00 -33.91 -6.77
C PRO A 651 26.68 -33.38 -5.36
N THR A 652 25.52 -33.67 -4.87
CA THR A 652 25.05 -33.30 -3.52
C THR A 652 25.25 -34.46 -2.56
N GLY A 653 25.72 -34.16 -1.36
CA GLY A 653 25.70 -35.09 -0.24
C GLY A 653 27.06 -35.57 0.23
N GLY A 654 27.11 -36.00 1.49
CA GLY A 654 28.30 -36.49 2.18
C GLY A 654 29.01 -35.41 3.03
N CYS A 655 28.62 -34.15 2.95
CA CYS A 655 29.14 -33.09 3.83
C CYS A 655 28.10 -32.01 4.17
N ALA A 656 28.31 -31.38 5.32
CA ALA A 656 27.62 -30.13 5.72
C ALA A 656 28.63 -29.12 6.21
N VAL A 657 28.43 -27.84 5.92
CA VAL A 657 29.34 -26.75 6.32
C VAL A 657 28.53 -25.67 7.08
N GLY A 658 28.97 -25.42 8.34
CA GLY A 658 28.47 -24.32 9.15
C GLY A 658 29.43 -23.12 9.05
N TRP A 659 28.87 -21.92 8.94
CA TRP A 659 29.59 -20.66 8.95
C TRP A 659 29.11 -19.75 10.06
N THR A 660 30.03 -19.23 10.85
CA THR A 660 29.77 -18.16 11.83
C THR A 660 30.83 -17.09 11.70
N ALA A 661 30.42 -15.82 11.72
CA ALA A 661 31.35 -14.70 11.66
C ALA A 661 31.04 -13.67 12.73
N ASN A 662 32.07 -13.18 13.42
CA ASN A 662 32.01 -12.02 14.29
C ASN A 662 32.66 -10.84 13.55
N SER A 663 31.89 -9.78 13.27
CA SER A 663 32.31 -8.67 12.42
C SER A 663 32.44 -7.37 13.22
N TRP A 664 33.45 -6.56 12.85
CA TRP A 664 33.65 -5.18 13.33
C TRP A 664 34.04 -4.29 12.14
N PRO A 665 34.05 -2.97 12.28
CA PRO A 665 34.40 -2.09 11.17
C PRO A 665 35.75 -2.44 10.53
N GLY A 666 35.71 -2.85 9.24
CA GLY A 666 36.89 -3.21 8.44
C GLY A 666 37.49 -4.60 8.68
N GLY A 667 36.94 -5.40 9.61
CA GLY A 667 37.48 -6.74 9.90
C GLY A 667 36.43 -7.73 10.37
N PHE A 668 36.74 -9.02 10.34
CA PHE A 668 35.92 -10.10 10.89
C PHE A 668 36.75 -11.33 11.23
N THR A 669 36.22 -12.14 12.14
CA THR A 669 36.70 -13.49 12.40
C THR A 669 35.66 -14.48 11.91
N ALA A 670 36.02 -15.40 11.02
CA ALA A 670 35.14 -16.46 10.57
C ALA A 670 35.55 -17.80 11.17
N THR A 671 34.56 -18.54 11.64
CA THR A 671 34.68 -19.96 12.05
C THR A 671 33.87 -20.81 11.08
N VAL A 672 34.51 -21.82 10.50
CA VAL A 672 33.92 -22.73 9.53
C VAL A 672 33.97 -24.14 10.08
N THR A 673 32.80 -24.78 10.26
CA THR A 673 32.71 -26.17 10.72
C THR A 673 32.40 -27.08 9.53
N ILE A 674 33.25 -28.04 9.25
CA ILE A 674 33.07 -29.04 8.20
C ILE A 674 32.63 -30.33 8.86
N LYS A 675 31.52 -30.92 8.46
CA LYS A 675 30.97 -32.16 8.97
C LYS A 675 30.85 -33.19 7.83
N ASN A 676 31.37 -34.38 8.05
CA ASN A 676 31.10 -35.53 7.17
C ASN A 676 29.71 -36.10 7.49
N THR A 677 28.74 -35.93 6.60
CA THR A 677 27.40 -36.51 6.70
C THR A 677 27.23 -37.76 5.86
N GLY A 678 28.26 -38.21 5.18
CA GLY A 678 28.28 -39.43 4.38
C GLY A 678 28.55 -40.67 5.20
N THR A 679 28.54 -41.82 4.54
CA THR A 679 28.77 -43.15 5.13
C THR A 679 30.22 -43.63 5.03
N THR A 680 31.10 -42.92 4.32
CA THR A 680 32.53 -43.18 4.13
C THR A 680 33.38 -42.06 4.74
N ALA A 681 34.55 -42.43 5.26
CA ALA A 681 35.52 -41.42 5.74
C ALA A 681 35.98 -40.50 4.59
N ILE A 682 36.11 -39.23 4.90
CA ILE A 682 36.77 -38.25 4.02
C ILE A 682 38.23 -38.21 4.45
N ASP A 683 39.15 -38.48 3.54
CA ASP A 683 40.57 -38.47 3.81
C ASP A 683 41.25 -37.40 2.92
N GLY A 684 41.80 -36.37 3.57
CA GLY A 684 42.31 -35.19 2.88
C GLY A 684 41.16 -34.34 2.32
N TRP A 685 40.68 -33.38 3.07
CA TRP A 685 39.60 -32.49 2.60
C TRP A 685 40.17 -31.16 2.06
N LYS A 686 39.50 -30.68 1.00
CA LYS A 686 39.69 -29.34 0.42
C LYS A 686 38.32 -28.66 0.32
N LEU A 687 38.12 -27.63 1.12
CA LEU A 687 36.94 -26.79 1.09
C LEU A 687 37.15 -25.64 0.10
N ALA A 688 36.15 -25.34 -0.70
CA ALA A 688 36.12 -24.17 -1.58
C ALA A 688 34.80 -23.40 -1.41
N PHE A 689 34.86 -22.08 -1.49
CA PHE A 689 33.71 -21.19 -1.50
C PHE A 689 34.06 -19.83 -2.11
N ASP A 690 33.08 -19.07 -2.54
CA ASP A 690 33.26 -17.70 -3.02
C ASP A 690 32.74 -16.70 -2.02
N PHE A 691 33.46 -15.63 -1.76
CA PHE A 691 32.93 -14.47 -1.08
C PHE A 691 31.91 -13.75 -1.98
N PRO A 692 30.77 -13.33 -1.44
CA PRO A 692 29.78 -12.62 -2.23
C PRO A 692 30.24 -11.24 -2.75
N THR A 693 31.31 -10.67 -2.19
CA THR A 693 31.86 -9.38 -2.61
C THR A 693 33.35 -9.41 -2.81
N THR A 694 33.87 -8.59 -3.73
CA THR A 694 35.32 -8.45 -3.99
C THR A 694 36.09 -7.74 -2.87
N GLY A 695 35.34 -7.09 -1.94
CA GLY A 695 35.90 -6.37 -0.80
C GLY A 695 36.32 -7.26 0.37
N GLN A 696 35.93 -8.54 0.37
CA GLN A 696 36.23 -9.49 1.45
C GLN A 696 37.58 -10.20 1.18
N LYS A 697 38.42 -10.26 2.22
CA LYS A 697 39.76 -10.86 2.13
C LYS A 697 40.04 -11.77 3.31
N VAL A 698 40.64 -12.93 3.03
CA VAL A 698 41.21 -13.82 4.04
C VAL A 698 42.57 -13.25 4.49
N GLY A 699 42.71 -13.09 5.80
CA GLY A 699 43.98 -12.73 6.45
C GLY A 699 44.65 -13.95 7.10
N GLN A 700 44.97 -13.85 8.39
CA GLN A 700 45.57 -14.95 9.14
C GLN A 700 44.53 -16.05 9.42
N GLY A 701 44.78 -17.26 8.90
CA GLY A 701 43.94 -18.44 9.12
C GLY A 701 44.58 -19.46 10.04
N TRP A 702 43.77 -20.36 10.62
CA TRP A 702 44.17 -21.45 11.51
C TRP A 702 43.46 -22.75 11.14
N SER A 703 44.07 -23.85 11.53
CA SER A 703 43.53 -25.22 11.34
C SER A 703 43.35 -25.64 9.86
N ALA A 704 43.84 -24.86 8.90
CA ALA A 704 43.85 -25.18 7.47
C ALA A 704 44.92 -24.35 6.76
N THR A 705 45.29 -24.77 5.55
CA THR A 705 46.08 -23.96 4.62
C THR A 705 45.14 -23.14 3.75
N TRP A 706 45.09 -21.84 3.98
CA TRP A 706 44.17 -20.92 3.31
C TRP A 706 44.79 -20.26 2.08
N LYS A 707 44.01 -20.16 0.99
CA LYS A 707 44.38 -19.43 -0.23
C LYS A 707 43.17 -18.69 -0.75
N GLN A 708 43.36 -17.46 -1.28
CA GLN A 708 42.35 -16.69 -1.96
C GLN A 708 42.85 -16.19 -3.32
N SER A 709 41.96 -16.27 -4.34
CA SER A 709 42.18 -15.68 -5.68
C SER A 709 40.87 -14.99 -6.11
N GLY A 710 40.90 -13.66 -6.22
CA GLY A 710 39.68 -12.87 -6.45
C GLY A 710 38.68 -13.01 -5.28
N VAL A 711 37.50 -13.50 -5.56
CA VAL A 711 36.48 -13.87 -4.56
C VAL A 711 36.60 -15.33 -4.11
N GLY A 712 37.25 -16.18 -4.88
CA GLY A 712 37.39 -17.61 -4.61
C GLY A 712 38.34 -17.88 -3.45
N VAL A 713 37.92 -18.64 -2.47
CA VAL A 713 38.67 -19.06 -1.29
C VAL A 713 38.76 -20.57 -1.24
N THR A 714 39.94 -21.08 -0.92
CA THR A 714 40.16 -22.51 -0.64
C THR A 714 40.86 -22.71 0.70
N ALA A 715 40.45 -23.75 1.42
CA ALA A 715 41.07 -24.20 2.65
C ALA A 715 41.39 -25.71 2.52
N GLU A 716 42.67 -26.09 2.71
CA GLU A 716 43.12 -27.47 2.64
C GLU A 716 43.45 -27.99 4.03
N SER A 717 43.10 -29.26 4.30
CA SER A 717 43.39 -29.93 5.56
C SER A 717 44.87 -29.97 5.93
N LEU A 718 45.15 -30.01 7.22
CA LEU A 718 46.46 -30.31 7.78
C LEU A 718 46.56 -31.81 8.12
N SER A 719 47.79 -32.30 8.34
CA SER A 719 48.04 -33.73 8.62
C SER A 719 47.24 -34.28 9.83
N TRP A 720 46.89 -33.42 10.80
CA TRP A 720 46.23 -33.85 12.04
C TRP A 720 44.71 -33.80 11.97
N ASN A 721 44.12 -33.09 10.99
CA ASN A 721 42.64 -32.93 10.87
C ASN A 721 42.14 -33.35 9.47
N GLY A 722 42.94 -34.02 8.67
CA GLY A 722 42.60 -34.39 7.28
C GLY A 722 41.57 -35.49 7.18
N THR A 723 41.48 -36.40 8.15
CA THR A 723 40.55 -37.53 8.13
C THR A 723 39.30 -37.23 8.94
N LEU A 724 38.12 -37.25 8.30
CA LEU A 724 36.81 -37.10 8.92
C LEU A 724 36.03 -38.40 8.77
N ALA A 725 35.93 -39.18 9.83
CA ALA A 725 35.05 -40.36 9.88
C ALA A 725 33.58 -39.99 9.65
N PRO A 726 32.69 -40.90 9.26
CA PRO A 726 31.26 -40.66 9.20
C PRO A 726 30.73 -40.03 10.46
N GLY A 727 30.01 -38.91 10.35
CA GLY A 727 29.46 -38.13 11.48
C GLY A 727 30.46 -37.18 12.16
N ALA A 728 31.79 -37.33 11.91
CA ALA A 728 32.78 -36.45 12.51
C ALA A 728 32.79 -35.04 11.88
N SER A 729 33.29 -34.07 12.66
CA SER A 729 33.46 -32.69 12.21
C SER A 729 34.83 -32.12 12.61
N THR A 730 35.29 -31.13 11.87
CA THR A 730 36.44 -30.29 12.20
C THR A 730 36.07 -28.83 12.10
N SER A 731 36.70 -27.98 12.93
CA SER A 731 36.54 -26.53 12.92
C SER A 731 37.82 -25.86 12.48
N ILE A 732 37.71 -24.96 11.51
CA ILE A 732 38.78 -24.14 10.96
C ILE A 732 38.35 -22.67 10.99
N GLY A 733 39.25 -21.74 10.80
CA GLY A 733 38.84 -20.34 10.77
C GLY A 733 39.94 -19.41 10.29
N PHE A 734 39.60 -18.15 10.17
CA PHE A 734 40.53 -17.08 9.80
C PHE A 734 40.02 -15.70 10.28
N ASN A 735 40.98 -14.79 10.45
CA ASN A 735 40.68 -13.37 10.53
C ASN A 735 40.68 -12.78 9.12
N GLY A 736 39.70 -12.01 8.78
CA GLY A 736 39.54 -11.38 7.48
C GLY A 736 39.34 -9.88 7.57
N THR A 737 39.47 -9.23 6.41
CA THR A 737 39.11 -7.80 6.25
C THR A 737 38.01 -7.67 5.20
N TRP A 738 37.25 -6.59 5.30
CA TRP A 738 36.19 -6.26 4.34
C TRP A 738 36.10 -4.77 4.08
N SER A 739 35.62 -4.42 2.88
CA SER A 739 35.21 -3.07 2.49
C SER A 739 33.87 -3.11 1.79
N GLY A 740 33.01 -2.15 2.08
CA GLY A 740 31.61 -2.14 1.61
C GLY A 740 30.70 -2.96 2.54
N THR A 741 30.42 -4.22 2.22
CA THR A 741 29.58 -5.13 3.01
C THR A 741 30.30 -6.44 3.28
N ASN A 742 29.90 -7.18 4.34
CA ASN A 742 30.47 -8.46 4.75
C ASN A 742 29.42 -9.60 4.81
N PRO A 743 28.72 -9.94 3.70
CA PRO A 743 27.76 -11.03 3.69
C PRO A 743 28.47 -12.38 3.81
N ALA A 744 27.79 -13.37 4.41
CA ALA A 744 28.27 -14.74 4.52
C ALA A 744 28.26 -15.44 3.15
N PRO A 745 29.22 -16.34 2.87
CA PRO A 745 29.15 -17.25 1.74
C PRO A 745 27.90 -18.14 1.83
N THR A 746 27.24 -18.37 0.71
CA THR A 746 25.98 -19.16 0.66
C THR A 746 26.18 -20.58 0.13
N ALA A 747 27.37 -20.91 -0.33
CA ALA A 747 27.64 -22.17 -0.99
C ALA A 747 29.08 -22.66 -0.70
N PHE A 748 29.20 -23.94 -0.36
CA PHE A 748 30.47 -24.56 -0.02
C PHE A 748 30.65 -25.89 -0.76
N ASP A 749 31.82 -26.11 -1.31
CA ASP A 749 32.22 -27.38 -1.98
C ASP A 749 33.32 -28.04 -1.22
N LEU A 750 33.17 -29.32 -0.88
CA LEU A 750 34.18 -30.14 -0.24
C LEU A 750 34.65 -31.22 -1.23
N ASN A 751 35.93 -31.19 -1.59
CA ASN A 751 36.54 -32.10 -2.60
C ASN A 751 35.73 -32.08 -3.92
N GLY A 752 35.22 -30.88 -4.34
CA GLY A 752 34.47 -30.70 -5.57
C GLY A 752 33.02 -31.18 -5.51
N ARG A 753 32.48 -31.49 -4.30
CA ARG A 753 31.09 -31.83 -4.07
C ARG A 753 30.42 -30.75 -3.27
N ARG A 754 29.23 -30.33 -3.67
CA ARG A 754 28.41 -29.35 -2.95
C ARG A 754 27.99 -29.92 -1.60
N CYS A 755 28.27 -29.21 -0.52
CA CYS A 755 27.77 -29.51 0.82
C CYS A 755 26.37 -28.94 1.08
N ALA A 756 25.65 -29.56 2.01
CA ALA A 756 24.37 -29.09 2.51
C ALA A 756 24.55 -27.90 3.47
#